data_72565cf3cc0e0c5779f2961d49e31620
#
_entry.id   72565cf3cc0e0c5779f2961d49e31620
#
_cell.length_a   1.000
_cell.length_b   1.000
_cell.length_c   1.000
_cell.angle_alpha   90.00
_cell.angle_beta   90.00
_cell.angle_gamma   90.00
#
_symmetry.space_group_name_H-M   'P 1'
#
loop_
_entity.id
_entity.type
_entity.pdbx_description
1 polymer ?
#
loop_
_entity_poly.entity_id
_entity_poly.type
_entity_poly.pdbx_seq_one_letter_code
_entity_poly.pdbx_strand_id
1 'polypeptide(L)'
;MIRTWRLDGPGQTLALVSRAARLPEICYWGPALPAGEDLAMLAEAARRDVTGGMLDQNPEISICPEASQTFPGQPGLILSRADGHPIAPALRYATDDSRDNDLALIFVDQAHEITYTARFALDAETGMITASARIDTARPVRLHWLAAPVFPGPDLADEMIEFSGRWCGEFQEKRVAWRPGARLRDNPTGRTGHEHFPGLILPQRGATNGHGQAAAFHYGYSGGHRMLAEELPDGRRQVQFGHATHGAPDPGTTFETAKLYAARSDRGLNGCAVAFQRHLRDRIVTFPDPDRPRPVHYNCWEAVYFDHKLDELQDIATRAAQLGAERFVLDDGWFGRRDDDTSSLGDWWVDARKYPDGLAPLIAHVRGLGMGFGLWFEPEMINPDSDIFRAHPDWALGPEDQIPGRQQRVLDMARAEVREYLFDKIDAILAAHDIEYIKWDHNRVLPAPDARQAAGTMLVLQRLRRAHPMVEIESCASGGGRIDFGILEHCQRVWLSDSNDALERVKIQHGAALFLPLAVTGSHVGPRRCHTSGRDFDIRFRAWVAAARHMGFEMDPRELTEDEAAILSEVTAWWKDNRAWMGRADILRLDTADPAVMAEQHLARDGARFVAFAAQIAVSDQILPRPLCLTGLDAAARYCVTLRNRADAVGLSRGDPVLKSGPVTLSGQALMQGGLALPWGFPDRVWVLEGQRLP
;
A
#
# COMPACT_ATOMS: atom_id res chain seq x y z
N MET A 1 24.12 17.55 30.31
CA MET A 1 23.56 16.23 30.67
C MET A 1 23.16 15.54 29.38
N ILE A 2 23.62 14.31 29.18
CA ILE A 2 23.26 13.46 28.02
C ILE A 2 22.14 12.53 28.49
N ARG A 3 21.09 12.35 27.64
CA ARG A 3 20.04 11.34 27.82
C ARG A 3 20.02 10.44 26.60
N THR A 4 19.79 9.18 26.82
CA THR A 4 19.73 8.17 25.77
C THR A 4 18.46 7.33 25.90
N TRP A 5 17.90 6.92 24.77
CA TRP A 5 16.79 5.97 24.68
C TRP A 5 17.12 4.90 23.66
N ARG A 6 16.64 3.71 23.88
CA ARG A 6 16.93 2.54 23.05
C ARG A 6 15.68 1.72 22.82
N LEU A 7 15.47 1.32 21.57
CA LEU A 7 14.45 0.36 21.16
C LEU A 7 15.15 -0.80 20.44
N ASP A 8 14.89 -2.03 20.86
CA ASP A 8 15.47 -3.24 20.28
C ASP A 8 14.41 -4.13 19.64
N GLY A 9 14.71 -4.64 18.45
CA GLY A 9 13.84 -5.52 17.69
C GLY A 9 14.60 -6.65 17.00
N PRO A 10 13.92 -7.47 16.20
CA PRO A 10 14.58 -8.56 15.50
C PRO A 10 15.73 -8.08 14.62
N GLY A 11 16.97 -8.33 15.09
CA GLY A 11 18.20 -8.01 14.37
C GLY A 11 18.52 -6.52 14.24
N GLN A 12 17.87 -5.62 14.99
CA GLN A 12 18.13 -4.18 14.92
C GLN A 12 18.02 -3.45 16.26
N THR A 13 18.71 -2.32 16.35
CA THR A 13 18.59 -1.33 17.42
C THR A 13 18.34 0.05 16.83
N LEU A 14 17.39 0.81 17.42
CA LEU A 14 17.24 2.25 17.24
C LEU A 14 17.69 2.93 18.53
N ALA A 15 18.65 3.86 18.45
CA ALA A 15 19.11 4.63 19.59
C ALA A 15 18.99 6.13 19.34
N LEU A 16 18.44 6.82 20.34
CA LEU A 16 18.30 8.28 20.34
C LEU A 16 19.18 8.87 21.44
N VAL A 17 19.71 10.06 21.19
CA VAL A 17 20.51 10.81 22.18
C VAL A 17 20.10 12.27 22.19
N SER A 18 19.85 12.83 23.39
CA SER A 18 19.63 14.25 23.63
C SER A 18 20.79 14.84 24.41
N ARG A 19 21.29 15.99 23.95
CA ARG A 19 22.32 16.79 24.66
C ARG A 19 21.70 18.10 25.13
N ALA A 20 22.13 18.57 26.30
CA ALA A 20 21.67 19.86 26.86
C ALA A 20 20.15 20.05 26.90
N ALA A 21 19.41 18.96 27.12
CA ALA A 21 17.95 18.94 27.11
C ALA A 21 17.30 19.40 25.79
N ARG A 22 18.04 19.36 24.66
CA ARG A 22 17.49 19.64 23.32
C ARG A 22 16.76 18.42 22.77
N LEU A 23 16.08 18.58 21.64
CA LEU A 23 15.50 17.46 20.88
C LEU A 23 16.56 16.42 20.53
N PRO A 24 16.26 15.11 20.63
CA PRO A 24 17.25 14.08 20.33
C PRO A 24 17.47 13.90 18.83
N GLU A 25 18.66 13.46 18.49
CA GLU A 25 18.96 12.86 17.20
C GLU A 25 18.86 11.34 17.27
N ILE A 26 18.59 10.69 16.14
CA ILE A 26 18.80 9.25 15.98
C ILE A 26 20.29 9.03 15.74
N CYS A 27 21.03 8.67 16.80
CA CYS A 27 22.47 8.46 16.73
C CYS A 27 22.86 7.09 16.17
N TYR A 28 21.92 6.14 16.18
CA TYR A 28 22.10 4.82 15.58
C TYR A 28 20.77 4.22 15.14
N TRP A 29 20.74 3.68 13.94
CA TRP A 29 19.71 2.80 13.44
C TRP A 29 20.37 1.74 12.57
N GLY A 30 20.52 0.53 13.11
CA GLY A 30 21.37 -0.47 12.51
C GLY A 30 21.13 -1.88 13.03
N PRO A 31 22.02 -2.84 12.69
CA PRO A 31 22.04 -4.16 13.30
C PRO A 31 22.04 -4.08 14.82
N ALA A 32 21.51 -5.12 15.47
CA ALA A 32 21.37 -5.15 16.93
C ALA A 32 22.71 -4.88 17.63
N LEU A 33 22.71 -3.87 18.51
CA LEU A 33 23.85 -3.56 19.38
C LEU A 33 23.84 -4.51 20.60
N PRO A 34 25.02 -4.79 21.17
CA PRO A 34 25.10 -5.47 22.46
C PRO A 34 24.27 -4.77 23.52
N ALA A 35 23.66 -5.51 24.44
CA ALA A 35 22.77 -4.94 25.47
C ALA A 35 23.52 -3.92 26.39
N GLY A 36 24.81 -4.07 26.57
CA GLY A 36 25.63 -3.19 27.39
C GLY A 36 26.35 -2.05 26.63
N GLU A 37 25.95 -1.77 25.39
CA GLU A 37 26.55 -0.68 24.60
C GLU A 37 26.32 0.69 25.25
N ASP A 38 27.42 1.46 25.38
CA ASP A 38 27.37 2.84 25.89
C ASP A 38 26.88 3.78 24.78
N LEU A 39 25.57 4.04 24.77
CA LEU A 39 24.94 4.89 23.76
C LEU A 39 25.42 6.34 23.84
N ALA A 40 25.79 6.84 25.03
CA ALA A 40 26.31 8.18 25.15
C ALA A 40 27.71 8.28 24.51
N MET A 41 28.56 7.28 24.74
CA MET A 41 29.89 7.21 24.10
C MET A 41 29.75 7.00 22.58
N LEU A 42 28.82 6.14 22.14
CA LEU A 42 28.53 5.93 20.71
C LEU A 42 28.18 7.26 20.03
N ALA A 43 27.29 8.04 20.64
CA ALA A 43 26.90 9.34 20.13
C ALA A 43 28.05 10.37 20.11
N GLU A 44 28.90 10.37 21.14
CA GLU A 44 30.09 11.24 21.17
C GLU A 44 31.12 10.84 20.11
N ALA A 45 31.33 9.53 19.89
CA ALA A 45 32.24 9.03 18.86
C ALA A 45 31.78 9.39 17.43
N ALA A 46 30.47 9.59 17.21
CA ALA A 46 29.91 10.00 15.94
C ALA A 46 29.91 11.53 15.69
N ARG A 47 30.33 12.32 16.66
CA ARG A 47 30.39 13.80 16.51
C ARG A 47 31.35 14.19 15.42
N ARG A 48 30.87 15.03 14.52
CA ARG A 48 31.70 15.58 13.43
C ARG A 48 32.41 16.85 13.90
N ASP A 49 33.62 17.02 13.45
CA ASP A 49 34.38 18.24 13.66
C ASP A 49 33.81 19.39 12.80
N VAL A 50 34.00 20.63 13.25
CA VAL A 50 33.59 21.84 12.54
C VAL A 50 34.78 22.63 12.06
N THR A 51 34.65 23.34 10.94
CA THR A 51 35.73 24.17 10.39
C THR A 51 35.56 25.65 10.78
N GLY A 52 36.62 26.43 10.75
CA GLY A 52 36.56 27.88 10.95
C GLY A 52 35.67 28.56 9.91
N GLY A 53 34.92 29.60 10.34
CA GLY A 53 33.95 30.30 9.52
C GLY A 53 32.57 29.67 9.46
N MET A 54 32.39 28.54 10.18
CA MET A 54 31.11 27.87 10.38
C MET A 54 30.50 28.27 11.73
N LEU A 55 29.32 27.69 12.07
CA LEU A 55 28.77 27.80 13.42
C LEU A 55 29.71 27.15 14.45
N ASP A 56 29.70 27.62 15.69
CA ASP A 56 30.52 27.06 16.79
C ASP A 56 30.11 25.62 17.11
N GLN A 57 28.92 25.21 16.78
CA GLN A 57 28.38 23.87 16.91
C GLN A 57 27.54 23.50 15.67
N ASN A 58 27.67 22.27 15.21
CA ASN A 58 26.78 21.73 14.18
C ASN A 58 25.42 21.41 14.81
N PRO A 59 24.29 22.04 14.37
CA PRO A 59 22.98 21.63 14.84
C PRO A 59 22.70 20.20 14.38
N GLU A 60 22.23 19.35 15.31
CA GLU A 60 21.92 17.95 15.02
C GLU A 60 20.74 17.86 14.03
N ILE A 61 20.70 16.76 13.22
CA ILE A 61 19.47 16.32 12.59
C ILE A 61 18.64 15.65 13.69
N SER A 62 17.94 16.49 14.45
CA SER A 62 17.07 16.00 15.51
C SER A 62 15.80 15.38 14.95
N ILE A 63 15.02 14.66 15.77
CA ILE A 63 13.71 14.12 15.39
C ILE A 63 12.71 15.20 14.93
N CYS A 64 13.01 16.48 15.16
CA CYS A 64 12.30 17.64 14.64
C CYS A 64 13.31 18.81 14.54
N PRO A 65 14.09 18.94 13.46
CA PRO A 65 15.08 19.98 13.30
C PRO A 65 14.49 21.38 13.47
N GLU A 66 15.13 22.23 14.28
CA GLU A 66 14.61 23.50 14.74
C GLU A 66 15.27 24.68 14.01
N ALA A 67 14.46 25.56 13.40
CA ALA A 67 14.96 26.82 12.81
C ALA A 67 15.67 27.72 13.87
N SER A 68 15.21 27.68 15.12
CA SER A 68 15.80 28.42 16.24
C SER A 68 17.25 28.01 16.56
N GLN A 69 17.70 26.83 16.08
CA GLN A 69 19.04 26.33 16.22
C GLN A 69 19.93 26.61 14.99
N THR A 70 19.49 27.47 14.06
CA THR A 70 20.18 27.76 12.80
C THR A 70 20.42 26.49 11.96
N PHE A 71 19.44 25.55 11.98
CA PHE A 71 19.52 24.33 11.19
C PHE A 71 19.57 24.68 9.69
N PRO A 72 20.54 24.14 8.90
CA PRO A 72 20.79 24.59 7.53
C PRO A 72 19.85 23.96 6.48
N GLY A 73 18.91 23.10 6.88
CA GLY A 73 17.94 22.43 6.02
C GLY A 73 16.50 22.74 6.37
N GLN A 74 15.57 21.93 5.85
CA GLN A 74 14.15 22.02 6.14
C GLN A 74 13.89 21.72 7.62
N PRO A 75 13.31 22.68 8.40
CA PRO A 75 12.88 22.39 9.78
C PRO A 75 11.74 21.35 9.82
N GLY A 76 11.68 20.59 10.91
CA GLY A 76 10.61 19.62 11.15
C GLY A 76 9.28 20.25 11.58
N LEU A 77 9.31 21.52 12.06
CA LEU A 77 8.14 22.27 12.51
C LEU A 77 8.22 23.70 12.02
N ILE A 78 7.15 24.17 11.35
CA ILE A 78 7.01 25.56 10.88
C ILE A 78 5.64 26.08 11.30
N LEU A 79 5.65 27.12 12.14
CA LEU A 79 4.47 27.73 12.72
C LEU A 79 4.44 29.24 12.52
N SER A 80 3.23 29.82 12.54
CA SER A 80 3.03 31.26 12.74
C SER A 80 1.87 31.52 13.72
N ARG A 81 1.87 32.69 14.32
CA ARG A 81 0.71 33.20 15.06
C ARG A 81 -0.48 33.37 14.13
N ALA A 82 -1.66 33.52 14.69
CA ALA A 82 -2.88 33.77 13.92
C ALA A 82 -2.78 35.03 13.04
N ASP A 83 -1.98 36.01 13.47
CA ASP A 83 -1.70 37.27 12.74
C ASP A 83 -0.62 37.12 11.65
N GLY A 84 -0.02 35.92 11.47
CA GLY A 84 0.98 35.63 10.46
C GLY A 84 2.43 35.80 10.92
N HIS A 85 2.72 36.28 12.13
CA HIS A 85 4.10 36.39 12.61
C HIS A 85 4.72 34.99 12.81
N PRO A 86 5.92 34.75 12.28
CA PRO A 86 6.60 33.45 12.45
C PRO A 86 6.88 33.13 13.91
N ILE A 87 6.81 31.86 14.26
CA ILE A 87 7.23 31.32 15.54
C ILE A 87 8.41 30.39 15.28
N ALA A 88 9.54 30.61 15.99
CA ALA A 88 10.69 29.70 15.96
C ALA A 88 10.83 29.02 17.34
N PRO A 89 10.19 27.88 17.56
CA PRO A 89 10.22 27.19 18.84
C PRO A 89 11.63 26.79 19.25
N ALA A 90 11.88 26.83 20.56
CA ALA A 90 13.11 26.32 21.19
C ALA A 90 12.72 25.24 22.22
N LEU A 91 12.48 24.04 21.72
CA LEU A 91 11.95 22.91 22.48
C LEU A 91 12.99 22.34 23.46
N ARG A 92 12.60 22.12 24.71
CA ARG A 92 13.44 21.54 25.75
C ARG A 92 12.76 20.34 26.39
N TYR A 93 13.55 19.34 26.70
CA TYR A 93 13.09 18.13 27.36
C TYR A 93 12.32 18.43 28.64
N ALA A 94 11.13 17.88 28.73
CA ALA A 94 10.28 17.98 29.92
C ALA A 94 10.20 16.62 30.63
N THR A 95 9.80 15.56 29.92
CA THR A 95 9.65 14.21 30.46
C THR A 95 9.60 13.20 29.34
N ASP A 96 9.66 11.91 29.69
CA ASP A 96 9.39 10.79 28.81
C ASP A 96 8.59 9.69 29.53
N ASP A 97 7.86 8.88 28.78
CA ASP A 97 7.29 7.61 29.19
C ASP A 97 7.85 6.53 28.27
N SER A 98 8.63 5.63 28.82
CA SER A 98 9.30 4.54 28.12
C SER A 98 8.87 3.21 28.74
N ARG A 99 8.27 2.35 27.93
CA ARG A 99 7.81 1.02 28.33
C ARG A 99 8.20 0.01 27.26
N ASP A 100 9.09 -0.92 27.58
CA ASP A 100 9.58 -1.91 26.64
C ASP A 100 10.07 -1.25 25.34
N ASN A 101 9.40 -1.53 24.23
CA ASN A 101 9.67 -0.97 22.92
C ASN A 101 8.69 0.15 22.50
N ASP A 102 8.06 0.84 23.45
CA ASP A 102 7.22 2.02 23.25
C ASP A 102 7.81 3.22 24.00
N LEU A 103 7.97 4.33 23.30
CA LEU A 103 8.64 5.53 23.79
C LEU A 103 7.85 6.77 23.42
N ALA A 104 7.43 7.55 24.43
CA ALA A 104 6.88 8.89 24.26
C ALA A 104 7.84 9.92 24.85
N LEU A 105 8.31 10.85 24.01
CA LEU A 105 9.24 11.93 24.39
C LEU A 105 8.50 13.26 24.35
N ILE A 106 8.53 14.02 25.44
CA ILE A 106 7.81 15.29 25.60
C ILE A 106 8.79 16.43 25.78
N PHE A 107 8.67 17.44 24.91
CA PHE A 107 9.46 18.66 24.89
C PHE A 107 8.55 19.89 24.96
N VAL A 108 9.01 20.94 25.62
CA VAL A 108 8.22 22.16 25.83
C VAL A 108 9.04 23.39 25.44
N ASP A 109 8.41 24.30 24.71
CA ASP A 109 8.85 25.68 24.59
C ASP A 109 7.97 26.54 25.52
N GLN A 110 8.55 26.97 26.65
CA GLN A 110 7.84 27.76 27.64
C GLN A 110 7.50 29.18 27.15
N ALA A 111 8.34 29.77 26.28
CA ALA A 111 8.14 31.11 25.78
C ALA A 111 6.93 31.24 24.85
N HIS A 112 6.67 30.20 24.06
CA HIS A 112 5.56 30.17 23.13
C HIS A 112 4.42 29.25 23.60
N GLU A 113 4.53 28.64 24.77
CA GLU A 113 3.55 27.70 25.35
C GLU A 113 3.22 26.53 24.41
N ILE A 114 4.27 25.95 23.79
CA ILE A 114 4.16 24.84 22.84
C ILE A 114 4.67 23.55 23.50
N THR A 115 3.89 22.49 23.41
CA THR A 115 4.31 21.13 23.77
C THR A 115 4.43 20.30 22.50
N TYR A 116 5.60 19.66 22.31
CA TYR A 116 5.86 18.70 21.24
C TYR A 116 6.00 17.32 21.86
N THR A 117 5.24 16.34 21.34
CA THR A 117 5.31 14.95 21.74
C THR A 117 5.71 14.11 20.54
N ALA A 118 6.84 13.40 20.62
CA ALA A 118 7.24 12.37 19.67
C ALA A 118 6.97 10.98 20.26
N ARG A 119 6.38 10.10 19.47
CA ARG A 119 6.15 8.71 19.83
C ARG A 119 6.93 7.80 18.89
N PHE A 120 7.54 6.76 19.46
CA PHE A 120 8.19 5.68 18.72
C PHE A 120 7.75 4.35 19.32
N ALA A 121 7.49 3.38 18.44
CA ALA A 121 7.32 2.00 18.87
C ALA A 121 8.06 1.07 17.90
N LEU A 122 8.65 0.00 18.43
CA LEU A 122 9.34 -1.03 17.65
C LEU A 122 8.65 -2.38 17.89
N ASP A 123 7.97 -2.90 16.87
CA ASP A 123 7.32 -4.21 16.95
C ASP A 123 8.35 -5.33 17.06
N ALA A 124 8.28 -6.10 18.15
CA ALA A 124 9.25 -7.14 18.47
C ALA A 124 9.24 -8.36 17.54
N GLU A 125 8.19 -8.55 16.73
CA GLU A 125 8.09 -9.69 15.80
C GLU A 125 8.39 -9.29 14.36
N THR A 126 7.85 -8.13 13.92
CA THR A 126 7.99 -7.68 12.55
C THR A 126 9.23 -6.81 12.33
N GLY A 127 9.79 -6.24 13.40
CA GLY A 127 10.89 -5.28 13.33
C GLY A 127 10.47 -3.90 12.79
N MET A 128 9.17 -3.64 12.63
CA MET A 128 8.68 -2.36 12.14
C MET A 128 8.79 -1.28 13.22
N ILE A 129 9.39 -0.15 12.88
CA ILE A 129 9.35 1.06 13.68
C ILE A 129 8.15 1.88 13.23
N THR A 130 7.33 2.33 14.18
CA THR A 130 6.32 3.35 13.95
C THR A 130 6.71 4.63 14.68
N ALA A 131 6.52 5.78 14.03
CA ALA A 131 6.83 7.08 14.63
C ALA A 131 5.72 8.08 14.30
N SER A 132 5.34 8.93 15.27
CA SER A 132 4.39 10.03 15.06
C SER A 132 4.75 11.23 15.91
N ALA A 133 4.28 12.42 15.53
CA ALA A 133 4.48 13.67 16.25
C ALA A 133 3.15 14.36 16.50
N ARG A 134 3.07 15.03 17.67
CA ARG A 134 1.94 15.87 18.05
C ARG A 134 2.45 17.18 18.62
N ILE A 135 1.76 18.29 18.32
CA ILE A 135 1.94 19.56 19.00
C ILE A 135 0.63 20.01 19.64
N ASP A 136 0.74 20.53 20.85
CA ASP A 136 -0.33 21.20 21.57
C ASP A 136 0.16 22.61 21.93
N THR A 137 -0.71 23.62 21.76
CA THR A 137 -0.39 25.03 22.01
C THR A 137 -1.48 25.67 22.88
N ALA A 138 -1.09 26.56 23.79
CA ALA A 138 -2.05 27.25 24.64
C ALA A 138 -2.90 28.28 23.87
N ARG A 139 -2.39 28.78 22.76
CA ARG A 139 -3.07 29.77 21.89
C ARG A 139 -3.12 29.21 20.46
N PRO A 140 -4.18 29.52 19.68
CA PRO A 140 -4.26 29.08 18.29
C PRO A 140 -3.08 29.59 17.47
N VAL A 141 -2.47 28.66 16.73
CA VAL A 141 -1.36 28.89 15.77
C VAL A 141 -1.73 28.34 14.40
N ARG A 142 -1.08 28.85 13.34
CA ARG A 142 -1.17 28.29 11.99
C ARG A 142 -0.03 27.31 11.79
N LEU A 143 -0.37 26.08 11.47
CA LEU A 143 0.61 25.06 11.13
C LEU A 143 0.90 25.11 9.63
N HIS A 144 2.15 25.38 9.26
CA HIS A 144 2.64 25.32 7.88
C HIS A 144 3.32 24.01 7.57
N TRP A 145 3.99 23.40 8.56
CA TRP A 145 4.61 22.09 8.45
C TRP A 145 4.76 21.43 9.82
N LEU A 146 4.44 20.15 9.88
CA LEU A 146 4.79 19.25 10.98
C LEU A 146 5.24 17.92 10.36
N ALA A 147 6.50 17.60 10.50
CA ALA A 147 7.02 16.31 10.14
C ALA A 147 6.69 15.27 11.21
N ALA A 148 6.38 14.03 10.79
CA ALA A 148 6.61 12.86 11.65
C ALA A 148 8.09 12.85 12.07
N PRO A 149 8.47 12.19 13.17
CA PRO A 149 9.86 12.20 13.62
C PRO A 149 10.83 11.94 12.48
N VAL A 150 11.80 12.86 12.33
CA VAL A 150 12.74 12.89 11.20
C VAL A 150 13.79 11.81 11.35
N PHE A 151 14.05 11.08 10.28
CA PHE A 151 15.10 10.07 10.23
C PHE A 151 16.31 10.56 9.42
N PRO A 152 17.53 10.21 9.84
CA PRO A 152 18.72 10.45 9.03
C PRO A 152 18.69 9.54 7.79
N GLY A 153 19.11 10.06 6.65
CA GLY A 153 19.36 9.26 5.46
C GLY A 153 20.69 8.50 5.57
N PRO A 154 20.77 7.26 5.05
CA PRO A 154 22.03 6.51 5.06
C PRO A 154 23.14 7.23 4.28
N ASP A 155 24.35 7.34 4.85
CA ASP A 155 25.50 8.03 4.21
C ASP A 155 25.91 7.39 2.86
N LEU A 156 25.71 6.07 2.72
CA LEU A 156 26.11 5.32 1.52
C LEU A 156 24.96 5.15 0.48
N ALA A 157 23.81 5.75 0.70
CA ALA A 157 22.72 5.74 -0.28
C ALA A 157 23.00 6.82 -1.35
N ASP A 158 23.21 6.44 -2.59
CA ASP A 158 23.43 7.36 -3.71
C ASP A 158 22.20 7.48 -4.63
N GLU A 159 21.16 6.69 -4.35
CA GLU A 159 19.87 6.74 -5.02
C GLU A 159 18.71 6.56 -4.05
N MET A 160 17.54 6.92 -4.50
CA MET A 160 16.24 6.71 -3.85
C MET A 160 15.32 5.94 -4.79
N ILE A 161 14.49 5.08 -4.24
CA ILE A 161 13.43 4.41 -4.98
C ILE A 161 12.10 5.04 -4.55
N GLU A 162 11.44 5.66 -5.50
CA GLU A 162 10.12 6.26 -5.37
C GLU A 162 9.11 5.52 -6.22
N PHE A 163 7.84 5.64 -5.85
CA PHE A 163 6.74 5.04 -6.59
C PHE A 163 5.90 6.15 -7.22
N SER A 164 5.74 6.06 -8.51
CA SER A 164 4.89 6.97 -9.29
C SER A 164 3.88 6.15 -10.09
N GLY A 165 3.14 6.80 -10.94
CA GLY A 165 2.20 6.10 -11.81
C GLY A 165 1.15 7.05 -12.37
N ARG A 166 0.07 6.44 -12.78
CA ARG A 166 -1.14 7.06 -13.27
C ARG A 166 -2.29 6.08 -13.10
N TRP A 167 -3.50 6.49 -13.37
CA TRP A 167 -4.61 5.55 -13.54
C TRP A 167 -4.25 4.43 -14.52
N CYS A 168 -4.50 3.18 -14.15
CA CYS A 168 -4.11 1.97 -14.89
C CYS A 168 -2.60 1.80 -15.13
N GLY A 169 -1.77 2.37 -14.26
CA GLY A 169 -0.32 2.24 -14.32
C GLY A 169 0.31 2.65 -12.98
N GLU A 170 -0.23 2.14 -11.88
CA GLU A 170 0.17 2.41 -10.51
C GLU A 170 1.50 1.73 -10.17
N PHE A 171 2.09 2.07 -9.03
CA PHE A 171 3.29 1.45 -8.46
C PHE A 171 4.52 1.36 -9.40
N GLN A 172 4.69 2.33 -10.29
CA GLN A 172 5.86 2.36 -11.16
C GLN A 172 7.09 2.80 -10.35
N GLU A 173 8.03 1.89 -10.18
CA GLU A 173 9.30 2.13 -9.50
C GLU A 173 10.13 3.14 -10.29
N LYS A 174 10.65 4.17 -9.60
CA LYS A 174 11.58 5.16 -10.15
C LYS A 174 12.81 5.24 -9.27
N ARG A 175 13.97 4.93 -9.84
CA ARG A 175 15.26 5.13 -9.19
C ARG A 175 15.77 6.52 -9.52
N VAL A 176 16.01 7.33 -8.49
CA VAL A 176 16.40 8.72 -8.60
C VAL A 176 17.68 8.94 -7.81
N ALA A 177 18.69 9.53 -8.44
CA ALA A 177 19.93 9.84 -7.74
C ALA A 177 19.68 10.81 -6.58
N TRP A 178 20.26 10.51 -5.40
CA TRP A 178 20.29 11.46 -4.30
C TRP A 178 21.38 12.51 -4.57
N ARG A 179 20.98 13.77 -4.59
CA ARG A 179 21.86 14.90 -4.88
C ARG A 179 21.73 15.97 -3.80
N PRO A 180 22.78 16.83 -3.60
CA PRO A 180 22.69 17.98 -2.69
C PRO A 180 21.45 18.83 -2.93
N GLY A 181 20.81 19.25 -1.85
CA GLY A 181 19.54 19.97 -1.83
C GLY A 181 18.34 19.06 -1.55
N ALA A 182 17.14 19.61 -1.70
CA ALA A 182 15.91 18.95 -1.32
C ALA A 182 15.17 18.40 -2.55
N ARG A 183 14.78 17.12 -2.47
CA ARG A 183 13.76 16.51 -3.32
C ARG A 183 12.43 16.49 -2.58
N LEU A 184 11.48 17.25 -3.10
CA LEU A 184 10.14 17.36 -2.56
C LEU A 184 9.15 16.63 -3.46
N ARG A 185 8.29 15.78 -2.84
CA ARG A 185 7.09 15.24 -3.48
C ARG A 185 5.90 15.70 -2.65
N ASP A 186 5.07 16.53 -3.25
CA ASP A 186 3.90 17.11 -2.61
C ASP A 186 2.64 16.63 -3.32
N ASN A 187 1.74 16.03 -2.56
CA ASN A 187 0.48 15.49 -3.07
C ASN A 187 -0.71 16.24 -2.50
N PRO A 188 -1.28 17.20 -3.24
CA PRO A 188 -2.42 17.97 -2.79
C PRO A 188 -3.78 17.35 -3.13
N THR A 189 -3.84 16.13 -3.68
CA THR A 189 -5.05 15.57 -4.31
C THR A 189 -6.10 15.07 -3.34
N GLY A 190 -5.81 15.05 -2.03
CA GLY A 190 -6.73 14.64 -0.96
C GLY A 190 -6.89 13.13 -0.79
N ARG A 191 -6.14 12.35 -1.55
CA ARG A 191 -5.95 10.90 -1.42
C ARG A 191 -4.48 10.57 -1.66
N THR A 192 -4.03 9.33 -1.43
CA THR A 192 -2.61 8.98 -1.65
C THR A 192 -2.16 9.15 -3.10
N GLY A 193 -3.08 9.01 -4.05
CA GLY A 193 -2.86 9.28 -5.48
C GLY A 193 -2.12 8.15 -6.21
N HIS A 194 -2.39 8.01 -7.49
CA HIS A 194 -1.66 7.07 -8.37
C HIS A 194 -0.20 7.51 -8.57
N GLU A 195 0.03 8.82 -8.55
CA GLU A 195 1.29 9.49 -8.87
C GLU A 195 2.26 9.55 -7.68
N HIS A 196 1.73 9.44 -6.46
CA HIS A 196 2.45 9.78 -5.24
C HIS A 196 2.24 8.76 -4.12
N PHE A 197 2.41 7.45 -4.41
CA PHE A 197 2.39 6.49 -3.31
C PHE A 197 3.34 6.95 -2.19
N PRO A 198 2.88 6.98 -0.91
CA PRO A 198 3.64 7.57 0.20
C PRO A 198 4.72 6.60 0.73
N GLY A 199 5.54 6.08 -0.16
CA GLY A 199 6.63 5.16 0.12
C GLY A 199 7.95 5.64 -0.47
N LEU A 200 9.05 5.39 0.26
CA LEU A 200 10.41 5.72 -0.13
C LEU A 200 11.34 4.60 0.33
N ILE A 201 12.23 4.15 -0.56
CA ILE A 201 13.29 3.21 -0.19
C ILE A 201 14.64 3.84 -0.50
N LEU A 202 15.58 3.70 0.43
CA LEU A 202 16.94 4.21 0.37
C LEU A 202 17.93 3.03 0.38
N PRO A 203 18.21 2.45 -0.80
CA PRO A 203 19.20 1.39 -0.91
C PRO A 203 20.61 1.97 -0.76
N GLN A 204 21.49 1.28 -0.05
CA GLN A 204 22.91 1.57 -0.14
C GLN A 204 23.46 1.10 -1.50
N ARG A 205 24.56 1.71 -1.92
CA ARG A 205 25.20 1.40 -3.22
C ARG A 205 25.39 -0.10 -3.41
N GLY A 206 24.88 -0.63 -4.50
CA GLY A 206 24.95 -2.03 -4.86
C GLY A 206 23.93 -2.94 -4.18
N ALA A 207 22.98 -2.38 -3.41
CA ALA A 207 21.90 -3.18 -2.87
C ALA A 207 20.94 -3.64 -3.99
N THR A 208 20.51 -4.90 -3.89
CA THR A 208 19.55 -5.55 -4.79
C THR A 208 18.29 -5.96 -4.03
N ASN A 209 17.39 -6.70 -4.65
CA ASN A 209 16.26 -7.27 -3.92
C ASN A 209 16.71 -8.21 -2.80
N GLY A 210 17.74 -9.02 -3.00
CA GLY A 210 18.21 -10.05 -2.06
C GLY A 210 19.44 -9.70 -1.25
N HIS A 211 20.17 -8.64 -1.57
CA HIS A 211 21.46 -8.33 -0.97
C HIS A 211 21.65 -6.84 -0.67
N GLY A 212 22.54 -6.56 0.31
CA GLY A 212 22.91 -5.21 0.70
C GLY A 212 21.97 -4.59 1.72
N GLN A 213 22.31 -3.36 2.14
CA GLN A 213 21.53 -2.64 3.13
C GLN A 213 20.54 -1.70 2.48
N ALA A 214 19.36 -1.59 3.09
CA ALA A 214 18.32 -0.63 2.68
C ALA A 214 17.58 -0.11 3.91
N ALA A 215 17.11 1.12 3.82
CA ALA A 215 16.10 1.68 4.71
C ALA A 215 14.84 1.99 3.87
N ALA A 216 13.67 1.76 4.42
CA ALA A 216 12.41 2.00 3.72
C ALA A 216 11.40 2.66 4.65
N PHE A 217 10.56 3.52 4.09
CA PHE A 217 9.59 4.33 4.80
C PHE A 217 8.24 4.29 4.10
N HIS A 218 7.17 4.32 4.90
CA HIS A 218 5.81 4.49 4.41
C HIS A 218 5.03 5.41 5.35
N TYR A 219 4.40 6.46 4.81
CA TYR A 219 3.56 7.35 5.58
C TYR A 219 2.11 6.90 5.50
N GLY A 220 1.57 6.40 6.61
CA GLY A 220 0.24 5.78 6.68
C GLY A 220 -0.90 6.80 6.77
N TYR A 221 -1.03 7.65 5.75
CA TYR A 221 -2.07 8.67 5.66
C TYR A 221 -2.81 8.63 4.34
N SER A 222 -4.13 8.53 4.42
CA SER A 222 -5.01 8.36 3.26
C SER A 222 -5.40 9.68 2.56
N GLY A 223 -4.87 10.80 3.00
CA GLY A 223 -5.07 12.14 2.43
C GLY A 223 -3.87 12.66 1.68
N GLY A 224 -3.89 13.96 1.40
CA GLY A 224 -2.76 14.67 0.82
C GLY A 224 -1.53 14.64 1.74
N HIS A 225 -0.38 14.29 1.21
CA HIS A 225 0.86 14.14 1.98
C HIS A 225 2.05 14.80 1.30
N ARG A 226 3.06 15.10 2.10
CA ARG A 226 4.34 15.63 1.62
C ARG A 226 5.47 14.73 2.09
N MET A 227 6.41 14.45 1.19
CA MET A 227 7.61 13.69 1.41
C MET A 227 8.81 14.51 0.96
N LEU A 228 9.82 14.64 1.82
CA LEU A 228 11.05 15.36 1.55
C LEU A 228 12.24 14.46 1.84
N ALA A 229 13.18 14.38 0.90
CA ALA A 229 14.52 13.82 1.08
C ALA A 229 15.54 14.91 0.77
N GLU A 230 16.40 15.26 1.74
CA GLU A 230 17.30 16.38 1.62
C GLU A 230 18.73 15.97 1.98
N GLU A 231 19.69 16.40 1.16
CA GLU A 231 21.11 16.42 1.49
C GLU A 231 21.50 17.85 1.83
N LEU A 232 21.91 18.05 3.08
CA LEU A 232 22.32 19.35 3.62
C LEU A 232 23.63 19.84 2.98
N PRO A 233 23.96 21.15 3.08
CA PRO A 233 25.22 21.68 2.58
C PRO A 233 26.47 21.02 3.17
N ASP A 234 26.36 20.43 4.36
CA ASP A 234 27.44 19.71 5.07
C ASP A 234 27.47 18.20 4.73
N GLY A 235 26.63 17.74 3.79
CA GLY A 235 26.55 16.36 3.31
C GLY A 235 25.74 15.41 4.20
N ARG A 236 25.20 15.88 5.35
CA ARG A 236 24.24 15.07 6.11
C ARG A 236 22.91 15.00 5.39
N ARG A 237 22.14 13.94 5.64
CA ARG A 237 20.89 13.65 4.93
C ARG A 237 19.74 13.44 5.89
N GLN A 238 18.55 13.92 5.51
CA GLN A 238 17.33 13.71 6.27
C GLN A 238 16.16 13.31 5.36
N VAL A 239 15.19 12.60 5.94
CA VAL A 239 13.88 12.33 5.33
C VAL A 239 12.77 12.81 6.25
N GLN A 240 11.78 13.48 5.66
CA GLN A 240 10.64 14.01 6.37
C GLN A 240 9.34 13.59 5.66
N PHE A 241 8.32 13.28 6.45
CA PHE A 241 6.97 12.98 5.99
C PHE A 241 5.96 13.73 6.84
N GLY A 242 4.89 14.22 6.22
CA GLY A 242 3.82 14.92 6.92
C GLY A 242 2.61 15.12 6.01
N HIS A 243 1.58 15.75 6.55
CA HIS A 243 0.41 16.10 5.78
C HIS A 243 0.74 17.23 4.79
N ALA A 244 0.21 17.17 3.57
CA ALA A 244 0.28 18.28 2.63
C ALA A 244 -0.56 19.46 3.16
N THR A 245 0.03 20.66 3.10
CA THR A 245 -0.66 21.90 3.47
C THR A 245 -0.57 22.89 2.32
N HIS A 246 -1.68 23.51 1.96
CA HIS A 246 -1.72 24.53 0.93
C HIS A 246 -2.42 25.79 1.44
N GLY A 247 -1.88 26.94 1.05
CA GLY A 247 -2.40 28.23 1.51
C GLY A 247 -2.09 28.54 2.97
N ALA A 248 -2.87 29.45 3.56
CA ALA A 248 -2.79 29.78 4.97
C ALA A 248 -3.75 28.87 5.75
N PRO A 249 -3.25 27.92 6.53
CA PRO A 249 -4.11 27.00 7.27
C PRO A 249 -4.90 27.74 8.34
N ASP A 250 -6.07 27.22 8.70
CA ASP A 250 -6.85 27.75 9.82
C ASP A 250 -6.05 27.62 11.13
N PRO A 251 -6.16 28.60 12.03
CA PRO A 251 -5.53 28.51 13.33
C PRO A 251 -6.13 27.36 14.17
N GLY A 252 -5.26 26.62 14.85
CA GLY A 252 -5.64 25.52 15.73
C GLY A 252 -4.73 25.45 16.95
N THR A 253 -5.09 24.61 17.90
CA THR A 253 -4.32 24.40 19.15
C THR A 253 -3.71 23.01 19.26
N THR A 254 -4.15 22.06 18.43
CA THR A 254 -3.65 20.70 18.42
C THR A 254 -3.48 20.21 16.98
N PHE A 255 -2.31 19.64 16.69
CA PHE A 255 -2.00 19.06 15.39
C PHE A 255 -1.22 17.77 15.59
N GLU A 256 -1.51 16.78 14.76
CA GLU A 256 -0.89 15.46 14.85
C GLU A 256 -0.55 14.93 13.46
N THR A 257 0.57 14.22 13.33
CA THR A 257 0.92 13.51 12.10
C THR A 257 0.26 12.13 12.10
N ALA A 258 0.10 11.55 10.92
CA ALA A 258 -0.11 10.11 10.83
C ALA A 258 1.16 9.34 11.26
N LYS A 259 1.05 8.02 11.38
CA LYS A 259 2.20 7.15 11.66
C LYS A 259 3.12 7.08 10.44
N LEU A 260 4.41 7.30 10.67
CA LEU A 260 5.48 6.95 9.77
C LEU A 260 5.95 5.53 10.13
N TYR A 261 5.92 4.64 9.16
CA TYR A 261 6.44 3.28 9.28
C TYR A 261 7.84 3.24 8.68
N ALA A 262 8.80 2.70 9.41
CA ALA A 262 10.19 2.64 8.99
C ALA A 262 10.75 1.23 9.20
N ALA A 263 11.39 0.69 8.17
CA ALA A 263 12.05 -0.61 8.19
C ALA A 263 13.49 -0.48 7.70
N ARG A 264 14.38 -1.31 8.25
CA ARG A 264 15.76 -1.44 7.82
C ARG A 264 16.12 -2.90 7.60
N SER A 265 16.98 -3.16 6.62
CA SER A 265 17.43 -4.51 6.30
C SER A 265 18.89 -4.52 5.83
N ASP A 266 19.58 -5.61 6.10
CA ASP A 266 20.86 -6.02 5.50
C ASP A 266 20.69 -7.11 4.42
N ARG A 267 19.42 -7.51 4.17
CA ARG A 267 19.03 -8.52 3.20
C ARG A 267 18.34 -7.90 1.98
N GLY A 268 18.85 -6.77 1.51
CA GLY A 268 18.32 -6.04 0.38
C GLY A 268 16.92 -5.47 0.60
N LEU A 269 16.25 -5.14 -0.49
CA LEU A 269 14.90 -4.56 -0.47
C LEU A 269 13.87 -5.54 0.12
N ASN A 270 14.06 -6.85 -0.11
CA ASN A 270 13.15 -7.88 0.39
C ASN A 270 13.06 -7.89 1.92
N GLY A 271 14.17 -7.60 2.62
CA GLY A 271 14.11 -7.56 4.07
C GLY A 271 13.20 -6.45 4.60
N CYS A 272 13.22 -5.28 3.97
CA CYS A 272 12.28 -4.19 4.27
C CYS A 272 10.85 -4.58 3.85
N ALA A 273 10.67 -5.15 2.65
CA ALA A 273 9.38 -5.56 2.14
C ALA A 273 8.69 -6.57 3.07
N VAL A 274 9.42 -7.57 3.56
CA VAL A 274 8.91 -8.57 4.51
C VAL A 274 8.46 -7.90 5.82
N ALA A 275 9.21 -6.91 6.33
CA ALA A 275 8.79 -6.18 7.53
C ALA A 275 7.45 -5.44 7.30
N PHE A 276 7.29 -4.73 6.18
CA PHE A 276 6.04 -4.07 5.82
C PHE A 276 4.88 -5.06 5.63
N GLN A 277 5.09 -6.11 4.85
CA GLN A 277 4.05 -7.11 4.56
C GLN A 277 3.56 -7.81 5.84
N ARG A 278 4.50 -8.22 6.71
CA ARG A 278 4.16 -8.86 7.99
C ARG A 278 3.46 -7.90 8.93
N HIS A 279 3.98 -6.68 9.09
CA HIS A 279 3.39 -5.70 9.98
C HIS A 279 1.97 -5.32 9.54
N LEU A 280 1.77 -5.07 8.25
CA LEU A 280 0.45 -4.77 7.70
C LEU A 280 -0.54 -5.90 7.96
N ARG A 281 -0.16 -7.14 7.65
CA ARG A 281 -1.05 -8.31 7.79
C ARG A 281 -1.33 -8.67 9.25
N ASP A 282 -0.34 -8.57 10.14
CA ASP A 282 -0.40 -9.14 11.46
C ASP A 282 -0.74 -8.10 12.56
N ARG A 283 -0.63 -6.79 12.26
CA ARG A 283 -0.83 -5.69 13.23
C ARG A 283 -1.85 -4.64 12.81
N ILE A 284 -2.07 -4.45 11.52
CA ILE A 284 -2.91 -3.36 11.01
C ILE A 284 -4.26 -3.89 10.54
N VAL A 285 -4.25 -4.80 9.56
CA VAL A 285 -5.48 -5.31 8.97
C VAL A 285 -6.20 -6.25 9.93
N THR A 286 -7.47 -5.96 10.17
CA THR A 286 -8.34 -6.84 10.96
C THR A 286 -9.41 -7.44 10.05
N PHE A 287 -9.26 -8.72 9.71
CA PHE A 287 -10.26 -9.45 8.94
C PHE A 287 -11.45 -9.82 9.84
N PRO A 288 -12.70 -9.79 9.32
CA PRO A 288 -13.88 -10.25 10.06
C PRO A 288 -13.75 -11.70 10.57
N ASP A 289 -13.21 -12.55 9.72
CA ASP A 289 -12.85 -13.93 10.07
C ASP A 289 -11.41 -14.19 9.62
N PRO A 290 -10.43 -14.15 10.54
CA PRO A 290 -9.02 -14.30 10.22
C PRO A 290 -8.63 -15.71 9.76
N ASP A 291 -9.46 -16.72 10.05
CA ASP A 291 -9.23 -18.12 9.70
C ASP A 291 -9.89 -18.49 8.35
N ARG A 292 -10.83 -17.69 7.88
CA ARG A 292 -11.46 -17.89 6.57
C ARG A 292 -10.44 -17.62 5.45
N PRO A 293 -10.14 -18.61 4.58
CA PRO A 293 -9.33 -18.36 3.41
C PRO A 293 -9.95 -17.29 2.51
N ARG A 294 -9.12 -16.44 1.90
CA ARG A 294 -9.61 -15.38 1.00
C ARG A 294 -10.47 -15.97 -0.12
N PRO A 295 -11.72 -15.52 -0.32
CA PRO A 295 -12.61 -16.09 -1.32
C PRO A 295 -12.17 -15.70 -2.73
N VAL A 296 -12.37 -16.57 -3.72
CA VAL A 296 -12.26 -16.19 -5.14
C VAL A 296 -13.33 -15.17 -5.46
N HIS A 297 -12.90 -14.00 -5.91
CA HIS A 297 -13.75 -12.84 -6.11
C HIS A 297 -14.28 -12.79 -7.55
N TYR A 298 -15.54 -12.40 -7.74
CA TYR A 298 -16.08 -12.01 -9.04
C TYR A 298 -16.65 -10.60 -8.95
N ASN A 299 -16.29 -9.73 -9.88
CA ASN A 299 -16.87 -8.40 -10.02
C ASN A 299 -17.52 -8.28 -11.40
N CYS A 300 -18.74 -7.76 -11.48
CA CYS A 300 -19.49 -7.69 -12.73
C CYS A 300 -19.18 -6.45 -13.60
N TRP A 301 -18.32 -5.51 -13.14
CA TRP A 301 -18.11 -4.23 -13.83
C TRP A 301 -17.75 -4.39 -15.30
N GLU A 302 -16.64 -5.05 -15.62
CA GLU A 302 -16.22 -5.21 -17.02
C GLU A 302 -17.06 -6.23 -17.83
N ALA A 303 -18.05 -6.87 -17.20
CA ALA A 303 -19.02 -7.72 -17.89
C ALA A 303 -20.23 -6.95 -18.43
N VAL A 304 -20.76 -5.99 -17.68
CA VAL A 304 -22.06 -5.35 -17.99
C VAL A 304 -22.03 -3.83 -17.83
N TYR A 305 -21.03 -3.26 -17.16
CA TYR A 305 -21.01 -1.84 -16.79
C TYR A 305 -22.32 -1.41 -16.13
N PHE A 306 -23.00 -0.37 -16.66
CA PHE A 306 -24.28 0.14 -16.15
C PHE A 306 -25.52 -0.64 -16.63
N ASP A 307 -25.38 -1.56 -17.60
CA ASP A 307 -26.52 -2.31 -18.18
C ASP A 307 -26.91 -3.50 -17.31
N HIS A 308 -27.47 -3.19 -16.14
CA HIS A 308 -27.91 -4.20 -15.19
C HIS A 308 -29.27 -4.78 -15.58
N LYS A 309 -29.31 -6.06 -15.95
CA LYS A 309 -30.50 -6.88 -16.17
C LYS A 309 -30.45 -8.08 -15.26
N LEU A 310 -31.50 -8.30 -14.48
CA LEU A 310 -31.50 -9.31 -13.40
C LEU A 310 -31.19 -10.73 -13.94
N ASP A 311 -31.82 -11.11 -15.04
CA ASP A 311 -31.64 -12.43 -15.68
C ASP A 311 -30.21 -12.63 -16.20
N GLU A 312 -29.59 -11.60 -16.80
CA GLU A 312 -28.20 -11.65 -17.25
C GLU A 312 -27.23 -11.73 -16.08
N LEU A 313 -27.46 -10.95 -15.01
CA LEU A 313 -26.63 -11.00 -13.80
C LEU A 313 -26.71 -12.36 -13.10
N GLN A 314 -27.90 -13.02 -13.12
CA GLN A 314 -28.06 -14.38 -12.58
C GLN A 314 -27.34 -15.43 -13.43
N ASP A 315 -27.38 -15.34 -14.77
CA ASP A 315 -26.59 -16.22 -15.66
C ASP A 315 -25.09 -16.04 -15.44
N ILE A 316 -24.62 -14.79 -15.37
CA ILE A 316 -23.23 -14.45 -15.08
C ILE A 316 -22.80 -15.03 -13.72
N ALA A 317 -23.59 -14.85 -12.67
CA ALA A 317 -23.30 -15.40 -11.35
C ALA A 317 -23.21 -16.93 -11.36
N THR A 318 -24.10 -17.59 -12.11
CA THR A 318 -24.09 -19.04 -12.27
C THR A 318 -22.80 -19.53 -12.95
N ARG A 319 -22.37 -18.87 -14.02
CA ARG A 319 -21.11 -19.21 -14.72
C ARG A 319 -19.89 -18.89 -13.87
N ALA A 320 -19.87 -17.76 -13.14
CA ALA A 320 -18.80 -17.42 -12.23
C ALA A 320 -18.63 -18.48 -11.11
N ALA A 321 -19.75 -18.97 -10.55
CA ALA A 321 -19.72 -20.06 -9.57
C ALA A 321 -19.13 -21.36 -10.16
N GLN A 322 -19.50 -21.70 -11.41
CA GLN A 322 -18.94 -22.86 -12.11
C GLN A 322 -17.43 -22.75 -12.34
N LEU A 323 -16.90 -21.55 -12.56
CA LEU A 323 -15.46 -21.27 -12.66
C LEU A 323 -14.76 -21.28 -11.28
N GLY A 324 -15.52 -21.37 -10.20
CA GLY A 324 -15.03 -21.45 -8.85
C GLY A 324 -15.07 -20.15 -8.06
N ALA A 325 -15.76 -19.11 -8.50
CA ALA A 325 -15.99 -17.92 -7.69
C ALA A 325 -16.72 -18.25 -6.40
N GLU A 326 -16.42 -17.51 -5.34
CA GLU A 326 -16.98 -17.67 -3.99
C GLU A 326 -17.59 -16.38 -3.45
N ARG A 327 -17.43 -15.27 -4.16
CA ARG A 327 -18.06 -13.97 -3.88
C ARG A 327 -18.43 -13.30 -5.19
N PHE A 328 -19.64 -12.80 -5.28
CA PHE A 328 -20.14 -11.99 -6.40
C PHE A 328 -20.33 -10.55 -5.95
N VAL A 329 -19.73 -9.60 -6.66
CA VAL A 329 -19.84 -8.16 -6.36
C VAL A 329 -20.64 -7.49 -7.48
N LEU A 330 -21.78 -6.89 -7.10
CA LEU A 330 -22.55 -5.99 -7.93
C LEU A 330 -21.89 -4.61 -7.89
N ASP A 331 -21.33 -4.17 -9.01
CA ASP A 331 -20.59 -2.92 -9.14
C ASP A 331 -21.52 -1.70 -9.43
N ASP A 332 -20.99 -0.58 -9.92
CA ASP A 332 -21.71 0.68 -10.19
C ASP A 332 -22.91 0.47 -11.12
N GLY A 333 -24.03 1.14 -10.84
CA GLY A 333 -25.24 1.10 -11.69
C GLY A 333 -26.50 0.54 -11.04
N TRP A 334 -26.47 0.12 -9.76
CA TRP A 334 -27.62 -0.50 -9.08
C TRP A 334 -28.59 0.48 -8.43
N PHE A 335 -28.22 1.76 -8.29
CA PHE A 335 -28.91 2.75 -7.46
C PHE A 335 -29.47 3.94 -8.27
N GLY A 336 -30.43 4.67 -7.67
CA GLY A 336 -31.00 5.91 -8.21
C GLY A 336 -31.57 5.74 -9.62
N ARG A 337 -30.98 6.48 -10.57
CA ARG A 337 -31.21 6.37 -12.03
C ARG A 337 -29.86 6.30 -12.75
N ARG A 338 -28.97 5.51 -12.21
CA ARG A 338 -27.56 5.38 -12.60
C ARG A 338 -27.42 4.53 -13.86
N ASP A 339 -27.60 5.16 -15.03
CA ASP A 339 -27.44 4.52 -16.33
C ASP A 339 -26.11 4.87 -17.02
N ASP A 340 -25.39 5.86 -16.47
CA ASP A 340 -24.05 6.31 -16.87
C ASP A 340 -23.39 7.15 -15.76
N ASP A 341 -22.22 7.75 -16.03
CA ASP A 341 -21.45 8.56 -15.08
C ASP A 341 -22.09 9.92 -14.75
N THR A 342 -23.14 10.36 -15.46
CA THR A 342 -23.62 11.74 -15.41
C THR A 342 -24.64 11.99 -14.31
N SER A 343 -25.27 10.95 -13.76
CA SER A 343 -26.41 11.11 -12.85
C SER A 343 -26.39 10.19 -11.64
N SER A 344 -27.19 10.55 -10.64
CA SER A 344 -27.58 9.79 -9.45
C SER A 344 -26.49 9.42 -8.45
N LEU A 345 -25.21 9.74 -8.68
CA LEU A 345 -24.19 9.49 -7.66
C LEU A 345 -24.50 10.29 -6.40
N GLY A 346 -24.59 9.59 -5.27
CA GLY A 346 -25.07 10.10 -4.00
C GLY A 346 -26.49 9.65 -3.62
N ASP A 347 -27.27 9.17 -4.58
CA ASP A 347 -28.65 8.71 -4.41
C ASP A 347 -28.68 7.21 -4.04
N TRP A 348 -28.33 6.87 -2.82
CA TRP A 348 -28.13 5.50 -2.36
C TRP A 348 -29.45 4.79 -2.03
N TRP A 349 -30.28 4.53 -3.07
CA TRP A 349 -31.44 3.64 -3.03
C TRP A 349 -31.51 2.81 -4.30
N VAL A 350 -32.04 1.59 -4.17
CA VAL A 350 -32.12 0.63 -5.29
C VAL A 350 -32.95 1.17 -6.44
N ASP A 351 -32.44 1.08 -7.67
CA ASP A 351 -33.18 1.46 -8.87
C ASP A 351 -34.31 0.47 -9.16
N ALA A 352 -35.55 0.88 -8.86
CA ALA A 352 -36.73 0.06 -9.10
C ALA A 352 -37.02 -0.25 -10.59
N ARG A 353 -36.40 0.44 -11.54
CA ARG A 353 -36.51 0.13 -12.98
C ARG A 353 -35.72 -1.13 -13.33
N LYS A 354 -34.53 -1.26 -12.76
CA LYS A 354 -33.60 -2.40 -12.94
C LYS A 354 -33.95 -3.56 -12.01
N TYR A 355 -34.35 -3.22 -10.79
CA TYR A 355 -34.67 -4.16 -9.71
C TYR A 355 -36.04 -3.89 -9.11
N PRO A 356 -37.14 -4.26 -9.81
CA PRO A 356 -38.52 -3.97 -9.37
C PRO A 356 -38.87 -4.61 -8.01
N ASP A 357 -38.26 -5.75 -7.70
CA ASP A 357 -38.41 -6.45 -6.41
C ASP A 357 -37.19 -6.23 -5.46
N GLY A 358 -36.40 -5.15 -5.69
CA GLY A 358 -35.20 -4.86 -4.96
C GLY A 358 -34.02 -5.82 -5.27
N LEU A 359 -32.96 -5.78 -4.45
CA LEU A 359 -31.78 -6.63 -4.64
C LEU A 359 -31.99 -8.07 -4.16
N ALA A 360 -33.04 -8.35 -3.39
CA ALA A 360 -33.25 -9.65 -2.76
C ALA A 360 -33.27 -10.83 -3.75
N PRO A 361 -33.89 -10.75 -4.98
CA PRO A 361 -33.86 -11.86 -5.94
C PRO A 361 -32.44 -12.21 -6.41
N LEU A 362 -31.58 -11.21 -6.69
CA LEU A 362 -30.20 -11.44 -7.10
C LEU A 362 -29.36 -12.02 -5.95
N ILE A 363 -29.50 -11.45 -4.74
CA ILE A 363 -28.81 -11.91 -3.55
C ILE A 363 -29.19 -13.37 -3.25
N ALA A 364 -30.47 -13.71 -3.29
CA ALA A 364 -30.96 -15.08 -3.08
C ALA A 364 -30.39 -16.06 -4.10
N HIS A 365 -30.30 -15.67 -5.38
CA HIS A 365 -29.70 -16.48 -6.44
C HIS A 365 -28.20 -16.73 -6.16
N VAL A 366 -27.43 -15.67 -5.90
CA VAL A 366 -26.01 -15.75 -5.60
C VAL A 366 -25.73 -16.63 -4.35
N ARG A 367 -26.51 -16.44 -3.28
CA ARG A 367 -26.44 -17.26 -2.06
C ARG A 367 -26.80 -18.72 -2.33
N GLY A 368 -27.80 -18.96 -3.19
CA GLY A 368 -28.20 -20.31 -3.63
C GLY A 368 -27.08 -21.05 -4.37
N LEU A 369 -26.14 -20.34 -4.98
CA LEU A 369 -24.95 -20.88 -5.61
C LEU A 369 -23.80 -21.11 -4.61
N GLY A 370 -23.97 -20.78 -3.34
CA GLY A 370 -22.94 -20.90 -2.29
C GLY A 370 -21.94 -19.74 -2.27
N MET A 371 -22.19 -18.65 -2.97
CA MET A 371 -21.33 -17.46 -2.99
C MET A 371 -21.77 -16.41 -1.98
N GLY A 372 -20.82 -15.63 -1.46
CA GLY A 372 -21.08 -14.39 -0.78
C GLY A 372 -21.50 -13.28 -1.73
N PHE A 373 -22.22 -12.26 -1.22
CA PHE A 373 -22.64 -11.11 -2.01
C PHE A 373 -21.94 -9.83 -1.55
N GLY A 374 -21.48 -9.02 -2.50
CA GLY A 374 -20.88 -7.71 -2.28
C GLY A 374 -21.54 -6.61 -3.09
N LEU A 375 -21.37 -5.37 -2.65
CA LEU A 375 -21.98 -4.19 -3.26
C LEU A 375 -20.98 -3.05 -3.37
N TRP A 376 -21.00 -2.33 -4.50
CA TRP A 376 -20.19 -1.15 -4.75
C TRP A 376 -20.85 0.12 -4.22
N PHE A 377 -20.04 1.02 -3.68
CA PHE A 377 -20.40 2.39 -3.30
C PHE A 377 -19.28 3.35 -3.66
N GLU A 378 -19.62 4.59 -4.00
CA GLU A 378 -18.71 5.74 -4.10
C GLU A 378 -19.25 6.89 -3.22
N PRO A 379 -19.17 6.76 -1.90
CA PRO A 379 -19.95 7.60 -1.00
C PRO A 379 -19.44 9.04 -0.87
N GLU A 380 -18.17 9.28 -1.20
CA GLU A 380 -17.54 10.60 -1.04
C GLU A 380 -17.81 11.53 -2.23
N MET A 381 -18.51 11.04 -3.25
CA MET A 381 -18.78 11.77 -4.50
C MET A 381 -20.26 12.00 -4.72
N ILE A 382 -20.57 12.99 -5.55
CA ILE A 382 -21.93 13.38 -5.88
C ILE A 382 -22.01 13.90 -7.33
N ASN A 383 -23.05 13.51 -8.08
CA ASN A 383 -23.34 14.15 -9.35
C ASN A 383 -24.19 15.41 -9.14
N PRO A 384 -23.99 16.47 -9.94
CA PRO A 384 -24.92 17.59 -10.00
C PRO A 384 -26.35 17.16 -10.34
N ASP A 385 -26.51 16.14 -11.20
CA ASP A 385 -27.79 15.50 -11.49
C ASP A 385 -28.06 14.33 -10.55
N SER A 386 -28.27 14.64 -9.27
CA SER A 386 -28.75 13.71 -8.25
C SER A 386 -29.79 14.40 -7.37
N ASP A 387 -30.66 13.62 -6.74
CA ASP A 387 -31.70 14.17 -5.85
C ASP A 387 -31.04 14.80 -4.59
N ILE A 388 -29.99 14.16 -4.08
CA ILE A 388 -29.25 14.68 -2.92
C ILE A 388 -28.56 16.01 -3.24
N PHE A 389 -27.98 16.20 -4.43
CA PHE A 389 -27.37 17.48 -4.80
C PHE A 389 -28.44 18.56 -4.97
N ARG A 390 -29.60 18.25 -5.55
CA ARG A 390 -30.72 19.21 -5.64
C ARG A 390 -31.24 19.64 -4.26
N ALA A 391 -31.24 18.72 -3.30
CA ALA A 391 -31.66 19.01 -1.93
C ALA A 391 -30.60 19.78 -1.13
N HIS A 392 -29.31 19.48 -1.35
CA HIS A 392 -28.17 19.98 -0.57
C HIS A 392 -26.99 20.36 -1.47
N PRO A 393 -27.09 21.37 -2.33
CA PRO A 393 -25.98 21.78 -3.20
C PRO A 393 -24.78 22.30 -2.39
N ASP A 394 -25.01 22.78 -1.17
CA ASP A 394 -23.99 23.26 -0.22
C ASP A 394 -23.15 22.13 0.42
N TRP A 395 -23.50 20.86 0.20
CA TRP A 395 -22.70 19.72 0.65
C TRP A 395 -21.53 19.40 -0.27
N ALA A 396 -21.48 19.98 -1.48
CA ALA A 396 -20.36 19.82 -2.37
C ALA A 396 -19.17 20.69 -1.94
N LEU A 397 -18.01 20.08 -1.83
CA LEU A 397 -16.75 20.76 -1.51
C LEU A 397 -16.25 21.58 -2.70
N GLY A 398 -15.78 22.81 -2.44
CA GLY A 398 -15.18 23.69 -3.44
C GLY A 398 -16.17 24.64 -4.14
N PRO A 399 -15.70 25.44 -5.10
CA PRO A 399 -16.51 26.45 -5.78
C PRO A 399 -17.59 25.81 -6.68
N GLU A 400 -18.68 26.55 -6.90
CA GLU A 400 -19.80 26.07 -7.71
C GLU A 400 -19.42 25.87 -9.18
N ASP A 401 -18.51 26.68 -9.70
CA ASP A 401 -17.99 26.63 -11.10
C ASP A 401 -16.77 25.74 -11.29
N GLN A 402 -16.45 24.88 -10.32
CA GLN A 402 -15.34 23.94 -10.40
C GLN A 402 -15.48 23.00 -11.61
N ILE A 403 -14.35 22.63 -12.23
CA ILE A 403 -14.31 21.63 -13.28
C ILE A 403 -14.63 20.27 -12.68
N PRO A 404 -15.67 19.55 -13.13
CA PRO A 404 -15.96 18.19 -12.67
C PRO A 404 -14.84 17.23 -13.08
N GLY A 405 -14.61 16.20 -12.24
CA GLY A 405 -13.83 15.03 -12.64
C GLY A 405 -14.76 13.82 -12.74
N ARG A 406 -14.78 13.10 -13.85
CA ARG A 406 -15.74 12.01 -14.12
C ARG A 406 -17.20 12.43 -13.90
N GLN A 407 -17.58 13.64 -14.31
CA GLN A 407 -18.91 14.25 -14.11
C GLN A 407 -19.32 14.41 -12.63
N GLN A 408 -18.38 14.33 -11.70
CA GLN A 408 -18.63 14.30 -10.27
C GLN A 408 -18.10 15.55 -9.57
N ARG A 409 -18.63 15.80 -8.36
CA ARG A 409 -18.10 16.67 -7.33
C ARG A 409 -17.82 15.85 -6.05
N VAL A 410 -17.02 16.42 -5.15
CA VAL A 410 -16.70 15.81 -3.86
C VAL A 410 -17.69 16.29 -2.81
N LEU A 411 -18.21 15.38 -1.97
CA LEU A 411 -18.96 15.73 -0.77
C LEU A 411 -18.02 16.22 0.34
N ASP A 412 -18.43 17.23 1.09
CA ASP A 412 -17.66 17.76 2.21
C ASP A 412 -17.77 16.83 3.44
N MET A 413 -16.85 15.88 3.55
CA MET A 413 -16.79 14.92 4.66
C MET A 413 -16.42 15.56 6.00
N ALA A 414 -16.00 16.84 6.04
CA ALA A 414 -15.83 17.56 7.28
C ALA A 414 -17.17 17.88 7.97
N ARG A 415 -18.27 17.92 7.21
CA ARG A 415 -19.63 18.14 7.72
C ARG A 415 -20.18 16.91 8.41
N ALA A 416 -20.74 17.10 9.60
CA ALA A 416 -21.36 16.01 10.35
C ALA A 416 -22.61 15.44 9.65
N GLU A 417 -23.45 16.33 9.10
CA GLU A 417 -24.68 15.97 8.39
C GLU A 417 -24.42 15.12 7.14
N VAL A 418 -23.33 15.36 6.41
CA VAL A 418 -22.91 14.53 5.26
C VAL A 418 -22.53 13.12 5.73
N ARG A 419 -21.72 13.03 6.77
CA ARG A 419 -21.31 11.74 7.33
C ARG A 419 -22.48 10.94 7.89
N GLU A 420 -23.46 11.63 8.53
CA GLU A 420 -24.67 10.99 9.04
C GLU A 420 -25.51 10.43 7.90
N TYR A 421 -25.77 11.24 6.87
CA TYR A 421 -26.51 10.80 5.68
C TYR A 421 -25.89 9.56 5.04
N LEU A 422 -24.57 9.57 4.82
CA LEU A 422 -23.86 8.44 4.19
C LEU A 422 -23.94 7.19 5.05
N PHE A 423 -23.70 7.34 6.35
CA PHE A 423 -23.81 6.22 7.29
C PHE A 423 -25.20 5.62 7.28
N ASP A 424 -26.26 6.43 7.44
CA ASP A 424 -27.64 5.97 7.50
C ASP A 424 -28.07 5.23 6.22
N LYS A 425 -27.64 5.72 5.05
CA LYS A 425 -27.97 5.08 3.76
C LYS A 425 -27.29 3.73 3.60
N ILE A 426 -26.01 3.64 3.89
CA ILE A 426 -25.25 2.40 3.76
C ILE A 426 -25.68 1.40 4.84
N ASP A 427 -25.86 1.85 6.09
CA ASP A 427 -26.32 1.03 7.22
C ASP A 427 -27.70 0.38 6.92
N ALA A 428 -28.64 1.17 6.40
CA ALA A 428 -29.97 0.67 6.05
C ALA A 428 -29.93 -0.45 4.97
N ILE A 429 -29.06 -0.33 3.98
CA ILE A 429 -28.88 -1.36 2.93
C ILE A 429 -28.24 -2.62 3.52
N LEU A 430 -27.19 -2.46 4.33
CA LEU A 430 -26.50 -3.59 4.97
C LEU A 430 -27.38 -4.30 5.99
N ALA A 431 -28.22 -3.57 6.72
CA ALA A 431 -29.18 -4.15 7.66
C ALA A 431 -30.33 -4.90 6.97
N ALA A 432 -30.73 -4.46 5.78
CA ALA A 432 -31.84 -5.05 5.03
C ALA A 432 -31.43 -6.29 4.22
N HIS A 433 -30.16 -6.49 3.92
CA HIS A 433 -29.67 -7.49 2.98
C HIS A 433 -28.48 -8.27 3.51
N ASP A 434 -28.34 -9.53 3.09
CA ASP A 434 -27.19 -10.38 3.41
C ASP A 434 -25.99 -10.04 2.51
N ILE A 435 -25.32 -8.93 2.85
CA ILE A 435 -24.16 -8.39 2.15
C ILE A 435 -22.92 -8.58 3.07
N GLU A 436 -21.90 -9.27 2.57
CA GLU A 436 -20.66 -9.54 3.33
C GLU A 436 -19.46 -8.69 2.88
N TYR A 437 -19.65 -7.83 1.86
CA TYR A 437 -18.56 -7.07 1.25
C TYR A 437 -19.01 -5.75 0.65
N ILE A 438 -18.21 -4.72 0.85
CA ILE A 438 -18.34 -3.41 0.20
C ILE A 438 -17.09 -3.12 -0.62
N LYS A 439 -17.26 -2.70 -1.88
CA LYS A 439 -16.23 -1.99 -2.64
C LYS A 439 -16.48 -0.49 -2.47
N TRP A 440 -15.58 0.19 -1.73
CA TRP A 440 -15.64 1.61 -1.46
C TRP A 440 -14.75 2.35 -2.44
N ASP A 441 -15.34 3.08 -3.38
CA ASP A 441 -14.64 3.79 -4.44
C ASP A 441 -14.52 5.30 -4.19
N HIS A 442 -13.60 5.95 -4.94
CA HIS A 442 -13.31 7.37 -4.85
C HIS A 442 -12.69 7.86 -6.17
N ASN A 443 -13.49 8.32 -7.11
CA ASN A 443 -13.06 8.54 -8.50
C ASN A 443 -12.70 9.99 -8.85
N ARG A 444 -12.64 10.89 -7.88
CA ARG A 444 -12.29 12.29 -8.11
C ARG A 444 -11.29 12.80 -7.07
N VAL A 445 -10.27 13.56 -7.52
CA VAL A 445 -9.38 14.30 -6.63
C VAL A 445 -10.10 15.50 -6.00
N LEU A 446 -9.66 15.92 -4.82
CA LEU A 446 -10.23 17.07 -4.12
C LEU A 446 -9.97 18.36 -4.90
N PRO A 447 -10.91 19.33 -4.91
CA PRO A 447 -10.68 20.66 -5.48
C PRO A 447 -9.67 21.48 -4.69
N ALA A 448 -9.44 21.15 -3.41
CA ALA A 448 -8.41 21.70 -2.54
C ALA A 448 -7.99 20.68 -1.49
N PRO A 449 -6.71 20.65 -1.05
CA PRO A 449 -6.27 19.76 0.02
C PRO A 449 -6.95 20.13 1.32
N ASP A 450 -7.56 19.15 1.97
CA ASP A 450 -8.17 19.31 3.29
C ASP A 450 -8.02 18.03 4.10
N ALA A 451 -7.22 18.06 5.17
CA ALA A 451 -7.00 16.90 6.04
C ALA A 451 -8.29 16.45 6.75
N ARG A 452 -9.26 17.34 6.95
CA ARG A 452 -10.56 17.04 7.57
C ARG A 452 -11.38 16.10 6.69
N GLN A 453 -11.18 16.15 5.36
CA GLN A 453 -11.84 15.28 4.39
C GLN A 453 -11.48 13.81 4.67
N ALA A 454 -10.19 13.49 4.72
CA ALA A 454 -9.73 12.13 5.03
C ALA A 454 -10.17 11.68 6.43
N ALA A 455 -10.07 12.57 7.44
CA ALA A 455 -10.53 12.28 8.80
C ALA A 455 -12.03 11.98 8.84
N GLY A 456 -12.85 12.74 8.10
CA GLY A 456 -14.30 12.51 7.97
C GLY A 456 -14.62 11.15 7.37
N THR A 457 -13.92 10.74 6.33
CA THR A 457 -14.06 9.41 5.72
C THR A 457 -13.73 8.29 6.71
N MET A 458 -12.62 8.42 7.45
CA MET A 458 -12.24 7.42 8.46
C MET A 458 -13.30 7.27 9.55
N LEU A 459 -13.95 8.36 9.96
CA LEU A 459 -15.05 8.29 10.94
C LEU A 459 -16.25 7.48 10.42
N VAL A 460 -16.63 7.64 9.15
CA VAL A 460 -17.72 6.84 8.56
C VAL A 460 -17.34 5.37 8.48
N LEU A 461 -16.12 5.06 8.00
CA LEU A 461 -15.61 3.68 7.92
C LEU A 461 -15.58 3.01 9.30
N GLN A 462 -15.11 3.73 10.35
CA GLN A 462 -15.10 3.23 11.73
C GLN A 462 -16.51 2.90 12.24
N ARG A 463 -17.49 3.77 11.94
CA ARG A 463 -18.90 3.53 12.34
C ARG A 463 -19.46 2.31 11.63
N LEU A 464 -19.26 2.19 10.31
CA LEU A 464 -19.72 1.03 9.53
C LEU A 464 -19.10 -0.27 10.04
N ARG A 465 -17.80 -0.28 10.32
CA ARG A 465 -17.14 -1.46 10.88
C ARG A 465 -17.65 -1.88 12.25
N ARG A 466 -18.06 -0.90 13.08
CA ARG A 466 -18.68 -1.20 14.39
C ARG A 466 -20.10 -1.73 14.24
N ALA A 467 -20.88 -1.17 13.31
CA ALA A 467 -22.26 -1.59 13.06
C ALA A 467 -22.31 -2.96 12.34
N HIS A 468 -21.40 -3.19 11.39
CA HIS A 468 -21.34 -4.37 10.53
C HIS A 468 -19.96 -5.05 10.58
N PRO A 469 -19.56 -5.65 11.72
CA PRO A 469 -18.21 -6.17 11.94
C PRO A 469 -17.85 -7.34 10.99
N MET A 470 -18.85 -8.02 10.42
CA MET A 470 -18.65 -9.14 9.50
C MET A 470 -18.57 -8.71 8.03
N VAL A 471 -18.77 -7.43 7.71
CA VAL A 471 -18.64 -6.91 6.34
C VAL A 471 -17.19 -6.53 6.09
N GLU A 472 -16.59 -7.10 5.05
CA GLU A 472 -15.30 -6.66 4.54
C GLU A 472 -15.44 -5.40 3.69
N ILE A 473 -14.47 -4.49 3.78
CA ILE A 473 -14.41 -3.28 2.97
C ILE A 473 -13.16 -3.30 2.10
N GLU A 474 -13.33 -3.08 0.81
CA GLU A 474 -12.25 -2.84 -0.15
C GLU A 474 -12.07 -1.34 -0.36
N SER A 475 -10.83 -0.84 -0.28
CA SER A 475 -10.49 0.49 -0.76
C SER A 475 -10.21 0.43 -2.26
N CYS A 476 -11.02 1.14 -3.03
CA CYS A 476 -10.80 1.50 -4.41
C CYS A 476 -10.74 3.04 -4.51
N ALA A 477 -9.97 3.58 -5.41
CA ALA A 477 -9.99 5.02 -5.71
C ALA A 477 -9.52 5.24 -7.16
N SER A 478 -10.40 4.98 -8.12
CA SER A 478 -10.02 4.75 -9.52
C SER A 478 -8.87 3.72 -9.57
N GLY A 479 -9.11 2.52 -9.06
CA GLY A 479 -8.03 1.57 -8.79
C GLY A 479 -7.18 1.95 -7.58
N GLY A 480 -5.87 2.09 -7.77
CA GLY A 480 -4.86 2.26 -6.74
C GLY A 480 -4.67 3.68 -6.20
N GLY A 481 -5.61 4.60 -6.40
CA GLY A 481 -5.46 6.00 -5.97
C GLY A 481 -5.55 6.24 -4.46
N ARG A 482 -5.91 5.23 -3.64
CA ARG A 482 -5.89 5.32 -2.18
C ARG A 482 -5.43 4.00 -1.57
N ILE A 483 -4.12 3.86 -1.50
CA ILE A 483 -3.46 2.68 -0.92
C ILE A 483 -2.39 3.17 0.05
N ASP A 484 -2.63 2.93 1.32
CA ASP A 484 -1.71 3.25 2.42
C ASP A 484 -2.13 2.46 3.67
N PHE A 485 -1.29 2.48 4.70
CA PHE A 485 -1.57 1.75 5.93
C PHE A 485 -2.69 2.40 6.75
N GLY A 486 -2.98 3.69 6.56
CA GLY A 486 -4.10 4.36 7.24
C GLY A 486 -5.45 3.83 6.78
N ILE A 487 -5.70 3.73 5.45
CA ILE A 487 -6.96 3.16 4.96
C ILE A 487 -7.09 1.69 5.34
N LEU A 488 -5.97 0.93 5.39
CA LEU A 488 -5.95 -0.48 5.74
C LEU A 488 -6.17 -0.76 7.23
N GLU A 489 -6.18 0.26 8.11
CA GLU A 489 -6.73 0.14 9.46
C GLU A 489 -8.26 -0.13 9.43
N HIS A 490 -8.91 0.24 8.33
CA HIS A 490 -10.38 0.17 8.16
C HIS A 490 -10.82 -0.78 7.06
N CYS A 491 -9.97 -1.06 6.09
CA CYS A 491 -10.25 -1.90 4.93
C CYS A 491 -9.44 -3.20 4.98
N GLN A 492 -9.95 -4.28 4.36
CA GLN A 492 -9.31 -5.59 4.33
C GLN A 492 -8.71 -5.94 2.99
N ARG A 493 -8.99 -5.12 1.98
CA ARG A 493 -8.55 -5.32 0.60
C ARG A 493 -8.33 -3.98 -0.06
N VAL A 494 -7.38 -3.92 -0.97
CA VAL A 494 -7.18 -2.79 -1.88
C VAL A 494 -7.29 -3.28 -3.31
N TRP A 495 -7.95 -2.48 -4.16
CA TRP A 495 -7.91 -2.65 -5.60
C TRP A 495 -6.69 -1.96 -6.15
N LEU A 496 -5.65 -2.73 -6.56
CA LEU A 496 -4.35 -2.16 -6.93
C LEU A 496 -4.42 -1.27 -8.17
N SER A 497 -5.33 -1.55 -9.09
CA SER A 497 -5.47 -0.85 -10.36
C SER A 497 -6.77 -1.25 -11.05
N ASP A 498 -7.39 -0.34 -11.78
CA ASP A 498 -8.49 -0.64 -12.71
C ASP A 498 -8.00 -1.32 -13.99
N SER A 499 -6.68 -1.42 -14.18
CA SER A 499 -6.13 -2.18 -15.29
C SER A 499 -6.25 -3.66 -15.06
N ASN A 500 -7.03 -4.36 -15.89
CA ASN A 500 -7.04 -5.81 -16.00
C ASN A 500 -6.12 -6.32 -17.14
N ASP A 501 -5.26 -5.46 -17.68
CA ASP A 501 -4.15 -5.83 -18.56
C ASP A 501 -3.12 -6.67 -17.80
N ALA A 502 -3.00 -7.95 -18.14
CA ALA A 502 -2.16 -8.87 -17.38
C ALA A 502 -0.68 -8.47 -17.38
N LEU A 503 -0.18 -7.84 -18.46
CA LEU A 503 1.21 -7.40 -18.54
C LEU A 503 1.47 -6.17 -17.66
N GLU A 504 0.55 -5.20 -17.62
CA GLU A 504 0.65 -4.08 -16.68
C GLU A 504 0.49 -4.56 -15.22
N ARG A 505 -0.39 -5.53 -14.97
CA ARG A 505 -0.56 -6.15 -13.65
C ARG A 505 0.72 -6.77 -13.11
N VAL A 506 1.51 -7.44 -13.94
CA VAL A 506 2.83 -7.96 -13.51
C VAL A 506 3.67 -6.83 -12.91
N LYS A 507 3.77 -5.68 -13.59
CA LYS A 507 4.58 -4.54 -13.13
C LYS A 507 4.01 -3.89 -11.87
N ILE A 508 2.70 -3.65 -11.86
CA ILE A 508 1.98 -3.03 -10.72
C ILE A 508 2.14 -3.90 -9.47
N GLN A 509 1.90 -5.21 -9.60
CA GLN A 509 2.01 -6.17 -8.50
C GLN A 509 3.44 -6.29 -7.98
N HIS A 510 4.42 -6.29 -8.88
CA HIS A 510 5.84 -6.36 -8.52
C HIS A 510 6.30 -5.11 -7.74
N GLY A 511 5.84 -3.91 -8.13
CA GLY A 511 6.10 -2.67 -7.37
C GLY A 511 5.41 -2.69 -6.01
N ALA A 512 4.13 -3.08 -5.97
CA ALA A 512 3.34 -3.14 -4.74
C ALA A 512 3.88 -4.15 -3.72
N ALA A 513 4.53 -5.23 -4.16
CA ALA A 513 5.10 -6.27 -3.29
C ALA A 513 6.15 -5.75 -2.30
N LEU A 514 6.75 -4.57 -2.55
CA LEU A 514 7.68 -3.95 -1.60
C LEU A 514 7.01 -3.45 -0.31
N PHE A 515 5.67 -3.33 -0.29
CA PHE A 515 4.91 -2.85 0.87
C PHE A 515 3.73 -3.73 1.24
N LEU A 516 3.11 -4.40 0.28
CA LEU A 516 1.80 -5.01 0.45
C LEU A 516 1.85 -6.55 0.33
N PRO A 517 1.24 -7.30 1.29
CA PRO A 517 1.12 -8.76 1.21
C PRO A 517 0.00 -9.19 0.26
N LEU A 518 0.05 -10.45 -0.17
CA LEU A 518 -0.99 -11.08 -1.00
C LEU A 518 -2.39 -10.94 -0.41
N ALA A 519 -2.53 -11.11 0.90
CA ALA A 519 -3.84 -11.19 1.56
C ALA A 519 -4.73 -9.96 1.33
N VAL A 520 -4.13 -8.77 1.11
CA VAL A 520 -4.87 -7.51 0.94
C VAL A 520 -4.92 -7.02 -0.52
N THR A 521 -4.14 -7.61 -1.43
CA THR A 521 -3.99 -7.11 -2.80
C THR A 521 -4.84 -7.88 -3.79
N GLY A 522 -5.87 -7.24 -4.37
CA GLY A 522 -6.73 -7.82 -5.40
C GLY A 522 -6.09 -7.90 -6.78
N SER A 523 -6.30 -9.02 -7.48
CA SER A 523 -5.95 -9.17 -8.88
C SER A 523 -7.00 -10.02 -9.59
N HIS A 524 -7.51 -9.53 -10.71
CA HIS A 524 -8.59 -10.19 -11.44
C HIS A 524 -8.13 -10.68 -12.81
N VAL A 525 -8.73 -11.78 -13.26
CA VAL A 525 -8.71 -12.21 -14.64
C VAL A 525 -9.70 -11.34 -15.41
N GLY A 526 -9.17 -10.41 -16.21
CA GLY A 526 -9.97 -9.51 -17.03
C GLY A 526 -10.42 -10.13 -18.36
N PRO A 527 -11.12 -9.36 -19.24
CA PRO A 527 -11.52 -9.78 -20.58
C PRO A 527 -10.33 -10.22 -21.43
N ARG A 528 -10.60 -11.07 -22.47
CA ARG A 528 -9.55 -11.47 -23.42
C ARG A 528 -8.89 -10.25 -24.05
N ARG A 529 -9.70 -9.31 -24.54
CA ARG A 529 -9.27 -8.00 -24.97
C ARG A 529 -9.44 -7.01 -23.82
N CYS A 530 -8.33 -6.58 -23.25
CA CYS A 530 -8.36 -5.65 -22.12
C CYS A 530 -9.01 -4.32 -22.50
N HIS A 531 -10.00 -3.86 -21.71
CA HIS A 531 -10.76 -2.64 -21.98
C HIS A 531 -9.94 -1.36 -21.82
N THR A 532 -8.90 -1.36 -20.98
CA THR A 532 -8.07 -0.17 -20.71
C THR A 532 -6.86 -0.05 -21.62
N SER A 533 -6.41 -1.12 -22.28
CA SER A 533 -5.23 -1.11 -23.14
C SER A 533 -5.50 -1.56 -24.57
N GLY A 534 -6.60 -2.28 -24.82
CA GLY A 534 -6.93 -2.85 -26.13
C GLY A 534 -6.07 -4.05 -26.53
N ARG A 535 -5.19 -4.56 -25.64
CA ARG A 535 -4.36 -5.74 -25.87
C ARG A 535 -5.14 -7.02 -25.63
N ASP A 536 -4.79 -8.06 -26.40
CA ASP A 536 -5.36 -9.40 -26.25
C ASP A 536 -4.35 -10.32 -25.56
N PHE A 537 -4.80 -11.10 -24.56
CA PHE A 537 -3.96 -12.04 -23.84
C PHE A 537 -4.60 -13.43 -23.73
N ASP A 538 -3.74 -14.46 -23.79
CA ASP A 538 -4.14 -15.84 -23.52
C ASP A 538 -4.68 -15.98 -22.07
N ILE A 539 -5.65 -16.88 -21.90
CA ILE A 539 -6.29 -17.12 -20.60
C ILE A 539 -5.27 -17.61 -19.55
N ARG A 540 -4.25 -18.39 -19.95
CA ARG A 540 -3.21 -18.89 -19.04
C ARG A 540 -2.41 -17.75 -18.44
N PHE A 541 -2.01 -16.77 -19.28
CA PHE A 541 -1.27 -15.60 -18.81
C PHE A 541 -2.11 -14.78 -17.83
N ARG A 542 -3.35 -14.45 -18.20
CA ARG A 542 -4.28 -13.70 -17.33
C ARG A 542 -4.51 -14.43 -15.99
N ALA A 543 -4.76 -15.73 -16.02
CA ALA A 543 -5.04 -16.54 -14.84
C ALA A 543 -3.83 -16.63 -13.89
N TRP A 544 -2.63 -16.92 -14.40
CA TRP A 544 -1.43 -17.04 -13.55
C TRP A 544 -0.97 -15.69 -12.98
N VAL A 545 -1.16 -14.59 -13.70
CA VAL A 545 -0.91 -13.23 -13.17
C VAL A 545 -1.88 -12.91 -12.03
N ALA A 546 -3.17 -13.25 -12.19
CA ALA A 546 -4.16 -13.04 -11.13
C ALA A 546 -3.89 -13.93 -9.90
N ALA A 547 -3.45 -15.17 -10.11
CA ALA A 547 -3.15 -16.15 -9.06
C ALA A 547 -1.96 -15.77 -8.17
N ALA A 548 -1.12 -14.81 -8.60
CA ALA A 548 -0.03 -14.28 -7.77
C ALA A 548 -0.53 -13.34 -6.66
N ARG A 549 -1.82 -13.00 -6.61
CA ARG A 549 -2.43 -12.15 -5.56
C ARG A 549 -3.75 -12.75 -5.08
N HIS A 550 -4.57 -11.97 -4.37
CA HIS A 550 -5.93 -12.37 -4.03
C HIS A 550 -6.76 -12.43 -5.30
N MET A 551 -6.87 -13.65 -5.83
CA MET A 551 -7.42 -13.95 -7.15
C MET A 551 -8.92 -13.64 -7.25
N GLY A 552 -9.31 -13.11 -8.39
CA GLY A 552 -10.69 -12.92 -8.79
C GLY A 552 -10.86 -12.89 -10.31
N PHE A 553 -12.10 -12.64 -10.73
CA PHE A 553 -12.49 -12.48 -12.14
C PHE A 553 -13.25 -11.17 -12.31
N GLU A 554 -13.02 -10.49 -13.43
CA GLU A 554 -13.75 -9.27 -13.82
C GLU A 554 -13.85 -9.22 -15.34
N MET A 555 -14.66 -10.08 -15.89
CA MET A 555 -14.94 -10.22 -17.33
C MET A 555 -16.30 -10.88 -17.52
N ASP A 556 -16.85 -10.83 -18.72
CA ASP A 556 -18.06 -11.58 -19.05
C ASP A 556 -17.73 -13.08 -19.19
N PRO A 557 -18.15 -13.95 -18.27
CA PRO A 557 -17.84 -15.37 -18.34
C PRO A 557 -18.53 -16.08 -19.52
N ARG A 558 -19.54 -15.44 -20.18
CA ARG A 558 -20.24 -15.95 -21.36
C ARG A 558 -19.34 -15.94 -22.61
N GLU A 559 -18.25 -15.12 -22.62
CA GLU A 559 -17.31 -15.02 -23.73
C GLU A 559 -16.23 -16.11 -23.74
N LEU A 560 -16.09 -16.88 -22.65
CA LEU A 560 -15.10 -17.93 -22.57
C LEU A 560 -15.47 -19.12 -23.45
N THR A 561 -14.48 -19.64 -24.19
CA THR A 561 -14.58 -20.96 -24.82
C THR A 561 -14.55 -22.06 -23.74
N GLU A 562 -14.98 -23.26 -24.08
CA GLU A 562 -14.91 -24.42 -23.17
C GLU A 562 -13.47 -24.69 -22.69
N ASP A 563 -12.47 -24.58 -23.57
CA ASP A 563 -11.06 -24.75 -23.22
C ASP A 563 -10.58 -23.65 -22.27
N GLU A 564 -10.94 -22.38 -22.51
CA GLU A 564 -10.58 -21.27 -21.61
C GLU A 564 -11.23 -21.43 -20.24
N ALA A 565 -12.48 -21.83 -20.18
CA ALA A 565 -13.19 -22.10 -18.93
C ALA A 565 -12.55 -23.25 -18.14
N ALA A 566 -12.14 -24.33 -18.84
CA ALA A 566 -11.45 -25.45 -18.21
C ALA A 566 -10.09 -25.03 -17.61
N ILE A 567 -9.29 -24.25 -18.37
CA ILE A 567 -7.99 -23.73 -17.91
C ILE A 567 -8.18 -22.82 -16.70
N LEU A 568 -9.13 -21.88 -16.76
CA LEU A 568 -9.39 -20.96 -15.66
C LEU A 568 -9.85 -21.72 -14.40
N SER A 569 -10.71 -22.71 -14.55
CA SER A 569 -11.16 -23.58 -13.45
C SER A 569 -10.00 -24.37 -12.83
N GLU A 570 -9.05 -24.89 -13.64
CA GLU A 570 -7.87 -25.57 -13.14
C GLU A 570 -6.98 -24.63 -12.30
N VAL A 571 -6.67 -23.43 -12.81
CA VAL A 571 -5.86 -22.45 -12.08
C VAL A 571 -6.57 -21.97 -10.81
N THR A 572 -7.89 -21.81 -10.87
CA THR A 572 -8.71 -21.43 -9.72
C THR A 572 -8.68 -22.51 -8.64
N ALA A 573 -8.82 -23.79 -9.01
CA ALA A 573 -8.70 -24.90 -8.06
C ALA A 573 -7.31 -24.93 -7.42
N TRP A 574 -6.25 -24.81 -8.23
CA TRP A 574 -4.89 -24.72 -7.74
C TRP A 574 -4.72 -23.56 -6.73
N TRP A 575 -5.28 -22.38 -7.04
CA TRP A 575 -5.21 -21.23 -6.15
C TRP A 575 -5.93 -21.48 -4.81
N LYS A 576 -7.11 -22.11 -4.86
CA LYS A 576 -7.86 -22.50 -3.66
C LYS A 576 -7.07 -23.43 -2.75
N ASP A 577 -6.35 -24.39 -3.31
CA ASP A 577 -5.51 -25.33 -2.57
C ASP A 577 -4.31 -24.66 -1.89
N ASN A 578 -3.85 -23.54 -2.44
CA ASN A 578 -2.64 -22.84 -1.99
C ASN A 578 -2.90 -21.55 -1.22
N ARG A 579 -4.05 -20.88 -1.39
CA ARG A 579 -4.35 -19.55 -0.86
C ARG A 579 -4.20 -19.39 0.65
N ALA A 580 -4.49 -20.42 1.42
CA ALA A 580 -4.44 -20.37 2.89
C ALA A 580 -3.02 -20.10 3.40
N TRP A 581 -2.03 -20.78 2.82
CA TRP A 581 -0.64 -20.56 3.18
C TRP A 581 -0.02 -19.37 2.41
N MET A 582 -0.37 -19.19 1.13
CA MET A 582 0.11 -18.05 0.35
C MET A 582 -0.34 -16.72 0.94
N GLY A 583 -1.55 -16.63 1.49
CA GLY A 583 -2.04 -15.44 2.18
C GLY A 583 -1.21 -15.06 3.42
N ARG A 584 -0.48 -16.02 4.00
CA ARG A 584 0.43 -15.84 5.14
C ARG A 584 1.91 -15.81 4.74
N ALA A 585 2.22 -16.07 3.48
CA ALA A 585 3.59 -16.08 2.94
C ALA A 585 4.20 -14.67 2.85
N ASP A 586 5.51 -14.64 2.74
CA ASP A 586 6.27 -13.44 2.38
C ASP A 586 6.46 -13.42 0.87
N ILE A 587 6.21 -12.28 0.24
CA ILE A 587 6.51 -12.07 -1.18
C ILE A 587 7.93 -11.52 -1.28
N LEU A 588 8.79 -12.24 -1.98
CA LEU A 588 10.18 -11.88 -2.22
C LEU A 588 10.36 -11.61 -3.71
N ARG A 589 10.84 -10.44 -4.09
CA ARG A 589 11.21 -10.15 -5.47
C ARG A 589 12.51 -10.86 -5.79
N LEU A 590 12.60 -11.46 -6.98
CA LEU A 590 13.81 -12.13 -7.42
C LEU A 590 14.66 -11.18 -8.29
N ASP A 591 15.97 -11.23 -8.09
CA ASP A 591 16.92 -10.56 -8.98
C ASP A 591 17.08 -11.40 -10.26
N THR A 592 16.66 -10.85 -11.39
CA THR A 592 16.76 -11.51 -12.69
C THR A 592 17.88 -10.89 -13.51
N ALA A 593 18.66 -11.74 -14.17
CA ALA A 593 19.73 -11.30 -15.07
C ALA A 593 19.21 -10.87 -16.47
N ASP A 594 17.92 -11.08 -16.73
CA ASP A 594 17.24 -10.73 -17.96
C ASP A 594 16.15 -9.71 -17.66
N PRO A 595 16.26 -8.47 -18.16
CA PRO A 595 15.23 -7.45 -17.95
C PRO A 595 13.88 -7.79 -18.60
N ALA A 596 13.85 -8.75 -19.52
CA ALA A 596 12.62 -9.28 -20.10
C ALA A 596 11.85 -10.22 -19.16
N VAL A 597 12.41 -10.57 -17.99
CA VAL A 597 11.79 -11.44 -16.98
C VAL A 597 11.59 -10.66 -15.68
N MET A 598 10.36 -10.59 -15.20
CA MET A 598 10.04 -10.14 -13.84
C MET A 598 9.62 -11.35 -13.01
N ALA A 599 10.24 -11.53 -11.85
CA ALA A 599 9.97 -12.70 -11.03
C ALA A 599 9.82 -12.36 -9.55
N GLU A 600 8.94 -13.11 -8.88
CA GLU A 600 8.73 -13.05 -7.44
C GLU A 600 8.49 -14.45 -6.88
N GLN A 601 8.76 -14.62 -5.59
CA GLN A 601 8.62 -15.87 -4.86
C GLN A 601 7.77 -15.64 -3.63
N HIS A 602 6.71 -16.42 -3.47
CA HIS A 602 5.93 -16.50 -2.25
C HIS A 602 6.53 -17.61 -1.39
N LEU A 603 7.12 -17.25 -0.27
CA LEU A 603 7.81 -18.19 0.63
C LEU A 603 7.02 -18.32 1.92
N ALA A 604 6.64 -19.54 2.28
CA ALA A 604 6.04 -19.82 3.58
C ALA A 604 7.00 -19.40 4.72
N ARG A 605 6.47 -18.86 5.81
CA ARG A 605 7.28 -18.31 6.94
C ARG A 605 8.24 -19.32 7.56
N ASP A 606 7.88 -20.60 7.54
CA ASP A 606 8.70 -21.70 8.04
C ASP A 606 9.74 -22.20 7.02
N GLY A 607 9.75 -21.61 5.82
CA GLY A 607 10.61 -22.02 4.71
C GLY A 607 10.29 -23.42 4.14
N ALA A 608 9.16 -24.04 4.53
CA ALA A 608 8.84 -25.40 4.14
C ALA A 608 8.40 -25.53 2.67
N ARG A 609 7.84 -24.48 2.10
CA ARG A 609 7.37 -24.45 0.70
C ARG A 609 7.38 -23.07 0.11
N PHE A 610 7.40 -23.00 -1.21
CA PHE A 610 7.31 -21.78 -1.97
C PHE A 610 6.58 -21.97 -3.29
N VAL A 611 6.09 -20.88 -3.86
CA VAL A 611 5.71 -20.75 -5.27
C VAL A 611 6.44 -19.55 -5.85
N ALA A 612 7.11 -19.73 -6.99
CA ALA A 612 7.72 -18.61 -7.70
C ALA A 612 7.02 -18.41 -9.06
N PHE A 613 6.71 -17.16 -9.36
CA PHE A 613 6.12 -16.69 -10.60
C PHE A 613 7.18 -15.95 -11.39
N ALA A 614 7.55 -16.46 -12.58
CA ALA A 614 8.50 -15.82 -13.47
C ALA A 614 7.78 -15.41 -14.76
N ALA A 615 7.48 -14.12 -14.88
CA ALA A 615 6.75 -13.56 -16.01
C ALA A 615 7.72 -13.10 -17.10
N GLN A 616 7.60 -13.66 -18.30
CA GLN A 616 8.27 -13.17 -19.51
C GLN A 616 7.48 -11.97 -20.05
N ILE A 617 7.97 -10.76 -19.78
CA ILE A 617 7.26 -9.51 -20.10
C ILE A 617 7.67 -8.88 -21.44
N ALA A 618 8.74 -9.35 -22.04
CA ALA A 618 9.26 -8.89 -23.32
C ALA A 618 10.06 -10.02 -24.00
N VAL A 619 10.49 -9.78 -25.25
CA VAL A 619 11.44 -10.65 -25.92
C VAL A 619 12.80 -10.52 -25.24
N SER A 620 13.42 -11.65 -24.88
CA SER A 620 14.74 -11.68 -24.26
C SER A 620 15.84 -11.43 -25.32
N ASP A 621 16.84 -10.62 -24.96
CA ASP A 621 18.07 -10.46 -25.73
C ASP A 621 19.06 -11.63 -25.52
N GLN A 622 18.76 -12.54 -24.60
CA GLN A 622 19.63 -13.66 -24.27
C GLN A 622 19.37 -14.87 -25.20
N ILE A 623 20.36 -15.28 -25.97
CA ILE A 623 20.28 -16.49 -26.79
C ILE A 623 20.13 -17.73 -25.92
N LEU A 624 20.84 -17.74 -24.78
CA LEU A 624 20.75 -18.78 -23.75
C LEU A 624 20.27 -18.11 -22.45
N PRO A 625 18.99 -18.21 -22.11
CA PRO A 625 18.46 -17.63 -20.88
C PRO A 625 19.22 -18.13 -19.66
N ARG A 626 19.58 -17.21 -18.78
CA ARG A 626 20.26 -17.55 -17.52
C ARG A 626 19.28 -18.22 -16.56
N PRO A 627 19.78 -19.13 -15.68
CA PRO A 627 18.95 -19.73 -14.66
C PRO A 627 18.34 -18.69 -13.74
N LEU A 628 17.08 -18.93 -13.31
CA LEU A 628 16.40 -18.15 -12.30
C LEU A 628 16.89 -18.60 -10.91
N CYS A 629 17.53 -17.68 -10.18
CA CYS A 629 17.94 -17.90 -8.78
C CYS A 629 16.79 -17.57 -7.84
N LEU A 630 16.52 -18.47 -6.88
CA LEU A 630 15.56 -18.27 -5.80
C LEU A 630 16.21 -17.49 -4.64
N THR A 631 15.43 -17.12 -3.62
CA THR A 631 15.95 -16.39 -2.46
C THR A 631 15.27 -16.83 -1.16
N GLY A 632 15.89 -16.56 -0.01
CA GLY A 632 15.30 -16.78 1.31
C GLY A 632 15.15 -18.24 1.74
N LEU A 633 15.69 -19.22 0.98
CA LEU A 633 15.64 -20.63 1.31
C LEU A 633 16.68 -20.98 2.42
N ASP A 634 16.40 -22.05 3.15
CA ASP A 634 17.39 -22.66 4.01
C ASP A 634 18.49 -23.30 3.15
N ALA A 635 19.72 -22.80 3.24
CA ALA A 635 20.84 -23.19 2.40
C ALA A 635 21.16 -24.70 2.47
N ALA A 636 21.01 -25.29 3.66
CA ALA A 636 21.34 -26.69 3.92
C ALA A 636 20.17 -27.64 3.59
N ALA A 637 18.94 -27.15 3.61
CA ALA A 637 17.77 -27.97 3.34
C ALA A 637 17.66 -28.35 1.85
N ARG A 638 17.05 -29.49 1.57
CA ARG A 638 16.77 -29.94 0.21
C ARG A 638 15.34 -29.61 -0.18
N TYR A 639 15.14 -29.14 -1.40
CA TYR A 639 13.84 -28.81 -1.97
C TYR A 639 13.59 -29.60 -3.23
N CYS A 640 12.41 -30.23 -3.31
CA CYS A 640 11.87 -30.80 -4.55
C CYS A 640 11.12 -29.68 -5.27
N VAL A 641 11.56 -29.31 -6.48
CA VAL A 641 10.98 -28.23 -7.27
C VAL A 641 10.35 -28.78 -8.55
N THR A 642 9.14 -28.35 -8.85
CA THR A 642 8.34 -28.74 -10.01
C THR A 642 7.92 -27.53 -10.81
N LEU A 643 7.94 -27.61 -12.14
CA LEU A 643 7.28 -26.62 -13.00
C LEU A 643 5.82 -27.01 -13.18
N ARG A 644 4.91 -26.23 -12.58
CA ARG A 644 3.47 -26.54 -12.55
C ARG A 644 2.86 -26.56 -13.95
N ASN A 645 3.20 -25.57 -14.75
CA ASN A 645 2.65 -25.39 -16.09
C ASN A 645 3.63 -25.76 -17.21
N ARG A 646 4.36 -26.87 -17.04
CA ARG A 646 5.33 -27.36 -18.03
C ARG A 646 4.72 -27.66 -19.42
N ALA A 647 3.43 -27.97 -19.48
CA ALA A 647 2.70 -28.19 -20.73
C ALA A 647 2.60 -26.90 -21.60
N ASP A 648 2.83 -25.72 -21.00
CA ASP A 648 2.84 -24.45 -21.73
C ASP A 648 4.15 -24.24 -22.54
N ALA A 649 5.12 -25.14 -22.46
CA ALA A 649 6.36 -25.02 -23.21
C ALA A 649 6.08 -25.08 -24.74
N VAL A 650 6.57 -24.05 -25.45
CA VAL A 650 6.34 -23.94 -26.91
C VAL A 650 7.25 -24.86 -27.72
N GLY A 651 6.84 -25.23 -28.93
CA GLY A 651 7.62 -26.10 -29.80
C GLY A 651 9.02 -25.60 -30.18
N LEU A 652 9.24 -24.27 -30.13
CA LEU A 652 10.55 -23.64 -30.31
C LEU A 652 11.48 -23.78 -29.10
N SER A 653 10.98 -24.19 -27.94
CA SER A 653 11.79 -24.53 -26.76
C SER A 653 12.45 -25.91 -26.99
N ARG A 654 13.58 -25.92 -27.70
CA ARG A 654 14.22 -27.17 -28.17
C ARG A 654 15.19 -27.80 -27.19
N GLY A 655 15.70 -27.05 -26.21
CA GLY A 655 16.58 -27.58 -25.16
C GLY A 655 15.82 -28.46 -24.17
N ASP A 656 16.56 -29.17 -23.35
CA ASP A 656 16.04 -30.15 -22.38
C ASP A 656 16.30 -29.74 -20.93
N PRO A 657 15.82 -28.55 -20.48
CA PRO A 657 15.87 -28.24 -19.05
C PRO A 657 15.05 -29.28 -18.28
N VAL A 658 15.62 -29.77 -17.17
CA VAL A 658 15.04 -30.86 -16.38
C VAL A 658 13.58 -30.64 -16.00
N LEU A 659 13.20 -29.39 -15.80
CA LEU A 659 11.83 -28.96 -15.42
C LEU A 659 10.76 -29.27 -16.50
N LYS A 660 11.16 -29.50 -17.75
CA LYS A 660 10.23 -29.96 -18.80
C LYS A 660 9.80 -31.41 -18.60
N SER A 661 10.70 -32.24 -18.10
CA SER A 661 10.48 -33.67 -17.96
C SER A 661 10.02 -34.09 -16.56
N GLY A 662 10.39 -33.38 -15.52
CA GLY A 662 10.03 -33.78 -14.17
C GLY A 662 10.52 -32.82 -13.08
N PRO A 663 10.37 -33.22 -11.81
CA PRO A 663 10.88 -32.45 -10.67
C PRO A 663 12.41 -32.53 -10.59
N VAL A 664 12.99 -31.55 -9.92
CA VAL A 664 14.39 -31.49 -9.53
C VAL A 664 14.55 -31.36 -8.03
N THR A 665 15.51 -32.10 -7.46
CA THR A 665 15.80 -31.96 -6.01
C THR A 665 17.19 -31.40 -5.82
N LEU A 666 17.26 -30.19 -5.25
CA LEU A 666 18.52 -29.48 -4.98
C LEU A 666 18.53 -28.92 -3.56
N SER A 667 19.73 -28.58 -3.05
CA SER A 667 19.84 -27.81 -1.80
C SER A 667 19.35 -26.38 -2.02
N GLY A 668 18.88 -25.73 -0.94
CA GLY A 668 18.53 -24.31 -1.00
C GLY A 668 19.72 -23.46 -1.48
N GLN A 669 20.95 -23.80 -1.07
CA GLN A 669 22.16 -23.13 -1.55
C GLN A 669 22.30 -23.21 -3.08
N ALA A 670 22.11 -24.39 -3.66
CA ALA A 670 22.18 -24.58 -5.11
C ALA A 670 21.08 -23.81 -5.85
N LEU A 671 19.87 -23.79 -5.32
CA LEU A 671 18.74 -23.03 -5.87
C LEU A 671 18.95 -21.52 -5.80
N MET A 672 19.60 -21.01 -4.75
CA MET A 672 19.86 -19.59 -4.58
C MET A 672 21.07 -19.09 -5.38
N GLN A 673 22.08 -19.94 -5.64
CA GLN A 673 23.31 -19.53 -6.30
C GLN A 673 23.42 -20.04 -7.76
N GLY A 674 22.97 -21.27 -8.01
CA GLY A 674 23.00 -21.88 -9.34
C GLY A 674 21.73 -21.65 -10.13
N GLY A 675 20.61 -21.55 -9.43
CA GLY A 675 19.30 -21.34 -10.02
C GLY A 675 18.76 -22.53 -10.81
N LEU A 676 17.67 -22.29 -11.53
CA LEU A 676 16.94 -23.25 -12.35
C LEU A 676 16.76 -22.73 -13.78
N ALA A 677 17.14 -23.51 -14.77
CA ALA A 677 16.87 -23.21 -16.17
C ALA A 677 15.37 -23.39 -16.45
N LEU A 678 14.72 -22.30 -16.87
CA LEU A 678 13.33 -22.29 -17.30
C LEU A 678 13.25 -22.70 -18.78
N PRO A 679 12.12 -23.27 -19.25
CA PRO A 679 11.90 -23.43 -20.67
C PRO A 679 11.92 -22.11 -21.39
N TRP A 680 12.47 -22.06 -22.60
CA TRP A 680 12.35 -20.89 -23.45
C TRP A 680 10.87 -20.59 -23.76
N GLY A 681 10.46 -19.34 -23.75
CA GLY A 681 9.08 -18.92 -24.00
C GLY A 681 8.97 -17.63 -24.80
N PHE A 682 7.81 -17.42 -25.41
CA PHE A 682 7.41 -16.13 -25.94
C PHE A 682 7.06 -15.16 -24.80
N PRO A 683 7.03 -13.83 -25.05
CA PRO A 683 6.41 -12.88 -24.12
C PRO A 683 4.96 -13.26 -23.74
N ASP A 684 4.45 -12.59 -22.71
CA ASP A 684 3.11 -12.80 -22.17
C ASP A 684 2.88 -14.23 -21.64
N ARG A 685 3.85 -14.69 -20.85
CA ARG A 685 3.85 -16.01 -20.21
C ARG A 685 4.36 -15.92 -18.79
N VAL A 686 3.80 -16.73 -17.92
CA VAL A 686 4.30 -16.93 -16.55
C VAL A 686 4.73 -18.37 -16.38
N TRP A 687 5.96 -18.61 -15.91
CA TRP A 687 6.39 -19.92 -15.41
C TRP A 687 6.13 -19.99 -13.92
N VAL A 688 5.46 -21.05 -13.48
CA VAL A 688 5.07 -21.26 -12.07
C VAL A 688 5.86 -22.43 -11.50
N LEU A 689 6.77 -22.12 -10.56
CA LEU A 689 7.60 -23.10 -9.87
C LEU A 689 7.03 -23.38 -8.48
N GLU A 690 6.77 -24.62 -8.17
CA GLU A 690 6.38 -25.07 -6.83
C GLU A 690 7.55 -25.78 -6.17
N GLY A 691 7.90 -25.39 -4.93
CA GLY A 691 8.97 -26.01 -4.17
C GLY A 691 8.50 -26.50 -2.82
N GLN A 692 8.91 -27.70 -2.45
CA GLN A 692 8.63 -28.34 -1.18
C GLN A 692 9.94 -28.79 -0.53
N ARG A 693 10.20 -28.34 0.72
CA ARG A 693 11.32 -28.82 1.52
C ARG A 693 11.10 -30.30 1.83
N LEU A 694 12.14 -31.09 1.61
CA LEU A 694 12.14 -32.49 1.98
C LEU A 694 12.50 -32.66 3.47
N PRO A 695 12.01 -33.71 4.10
CA PRO A 695 12.33 -34.05 5.49
C PRO A 695 13.82 -34.12 5.79
#